data_b0ac0b845bc8d55f4784a2645227fd95
#
_entry.id   b0ac0b845bc8d55f4784a2645227fd95
#
_cell.length_a   1.000
_cell.length_b   1.000
_cell.length_c   1.000
_cell.angle_alpha   90.00
_cell.angle_beta   90.00
_cell.angle_gamma   90.00
#
_symmetry.space_group_name_H-M   'P 1'
#
loop_
_entity.id
_entity.type
_entity.pdbx_description
1 polymer ?
#
loop_
_entity_poly.entity_id
_entity_poly.type
_entity_poly.pdbx_seq_one_letter_code
_entity_poly.pdbx_strand_id
1 'polypeptide(L)'
;MFEKISAGMALAAAVMAGAAMLPGSGHGLVVMAYAADVNNQNSQNISGGGTRSKDGVSKTNEAGNKESDTKAGAESGEGIYDFKDNKTTGTVTITKKWDDGLTNAEREIPDMYLSTEKPSKSTKGYTITFHGNGLKFADGTDENMVVYNSSGQIVEGSYKEAVGTGVGWYSDEALTQKVEISDDGVPQIELTGDLDLWAKEMTFEIKGYNNDYQKKYNDFNYSIPDTVTEVIFTDEAKPKTKEAIDVDADGDGGVVAWLDDDAGAVMKVSTQIPGMKVQAAKGSGYMFYGRNEIQKINFKMLDTQNVTNMSSMFYGCSGLTSLDLTSLNTQKVTKMDFMFADCSDLTSLDLTPLDTQNVTDMSGMFYGCSNLTKLDLSNFDTSNVTTMGGNFEYWLTQNGDFQGTYYGDKAHAGMFEYCSSLTALIIPFDTSHVRDFCGMFDGCRKLTVLDVSSFDTSSATNMNCMFASCVNLINIDLSNINTQNVTTMNGMFMNCKNLKKIDLSSFDTRNVTDFRALFAGCSNLADLDLRHLNTSTVTAMEGMFYSCGSLTNLNLSNLDTSKVKTMSGLFYNCNKLTNIDISSFNTQNVTNMYDMFHGCRGLTSLDLTPLDTQNVTDMSNMFYGCSGLTSLDLTPLDTQKVTKMRQMFRYCSGLTSLDLTSLNTQKVTKMDFMFADCSDLTSLDLSSLDTQNVTDMGYMFSGCRGLTSLDLSSLNTQKVTSMGLMFYDCSALTSLTTGTTFKFVGTGYYLSGTWQNTAGETFTSGTFPSNVADTYTKVSS
;
A
#
# COMPACT_ATOMS: atom_id res chain seq x y z
N MET A 1 17.18 -0.83 -4.09
CA MET A 1 16.45 -0.41 -2.88
C MET A 1 14.95 -0.61 -3.02
N PHE A 2 14.42 -0.44 -4.23
CA PHE A 2 12.99 -0.68 -4.53
C PHE A 2 12.58 -2.17 -4.52
N GLU A 3 13.44 -3.09 -4.91
CA GLU A 3 13.14 -4.54 -4.86
C GLU A 3 12.97 -5.11 -3.44
N LYS A 4 13.53 -4.45 -2.42
CA LYS A 4 13.33 -4.88 -1.02
C LYS A 4 12.02 -4.37 -0.40
N ILE A 5 11.38 -3.35 -0.98
CA ILE A 5 10.10 -2.80 -0.51
C ILE A 5 8.94 -3.64 -1.04
N SER A 6 9.01 -4.15 -2.27
CA SER A 6 7.99 -5.04 -2.82
C SER A 6 7.93 -6.39 -2.11
N ALA A 7 9.08 -6.91 -1.70
CA ALA A 7 9.14 -8.15 -0.90
C ALA A 7 8.57 -7.98 0.52
N GLY A 8 8.69 -6.78 1.10
CA GLY A 8 8.12 -6.47 2.42
C GLY A 8 6.59 -6.35 2.41
N MET A 9 6.02 -5.82 1.33
CA MET A 9 4.56 -5.71 1.18
C MET A 9 3.91 -7.07 0.88
N ALA A 10 4.55 -7.94 0.12
CA ALA A 10 4.07 -9.30 -0.10
C ALA A 10 4.08 -10.13 1.21
N LEU A 11 5.03 -9.88 2.10
CA LEU A 11 5.10 -10.53 3.41
C LEU A 11 4.02 -10.03 4.38
N ALA A 12 3.68 -8.75 4.32
CA ALA A 12 2.60 -8.16 5.13
C ALA A 12 1.21 -8.66 4.69
N ALA A 13 0.99 -8.85 3.39
CA ALA A 13 -0.25 -9.42 2.86
C ALA A 13 -0.44 -10.89 3.25
N ALA A 14 0.64 -11.68 3.32
CA ALA A 14 0.58 -13.08 3.75
C ALA A 14 0.29 -13.23 5.25
N VAL A 15 0.72 -12.28 6.10
CA VAL A 15 0.44 -12.27 7.55
C VAL A 15 -1.01 -11.85 7.84
N MET A 16 -1.63 -11.05 6.98
CA MET A 16 -3.03 -10.62 7.14
C MET A 16 -4.03 -11.69 6.67
N ALA A 17 -3.59 -12.71 5.93
CA ALA A 17 -4.44 -13.81 5.44
C ALA A 17 -4.66 -14.95 6.46
N GLY A 18 -4.33 -14.79 7.73
CA GLY A 18 -4.74 -15.69 8.81
C GLY A 18 -4.04 -17.05 8.85
N ALA A 19 -2.77 -17.14 8.50
CA ALA A 19 -1.97 -18.33 8.75
C ALA A 19 -1.73 -18.50 10.27
N ALA A 20 -2.36 -19.48 10.87
CA ALA A 20 -2.19 -19.82 12.27
C ALA A 20 -0.76 -20.33 12.53
N MET A 21 -0.02 -19.63 13.40
CA MET A 21 1.25 -20.13 13.92
C MET A 21 0.98 -21.23 14.95
N LEU A 22 1.55 -22.38 14.74
CA LEU A 22 1.65 -23.43 15.77
C LEU A 22 2.82 -23.12 16.71
N PRO A 23 2.65 -23.20 18.03
CA PRO A 23 3.74 -22.95 18.97
C PRO A 23 4.69 -24.16 19.03
N GLY A 24 5.93 -23.96 18.71
CA GLY A 24 6.99 -24.94 19.04
C GLY A 24 8.07 -25.26 18.00
N SER A 25 8.13 -24.62 16.84
CA SER A 25 9.23 -24.84 15.89
C SER A 25 9.93 -23.52 15.55
N GLY A 26 11.21 -23.45 15.88
CA GLY A 26 12.08 -22.33 15.51
C GLY A 26 12.29 -22.26 14.01
N HIS A 27 12.17 -21.06 13.48
CA HIS A 27 12.64 -20.62 12.16
C HIS A 27 12.34 -21.51 10.95
N GLY A 28 11.20 -21.29 10.32
CA GLY A 28 10.88 -21.78 8.98
C GLY A 28 9.54 -21.27 8.53
N LEU A 29 9.54 -20.39 7.53
CA LEU A 29 8.32 -19.99 6.83
C LEU A 29 7.86 -21.20 6.02
N VAL A 30 6.87 -21.93 6.52
CA VAL A 30 6.24 -22.99 5.73
C VAL A 30 5.19 -22.31 4.84
N VAL A 31 5.58 -21.99 3.63
CA VAL A 31 4.62 -21.77 2.56
C VAL A 31 4.06 -23.15 2.23
N MET A 32 2.92 -23.47 2.78
CA MET A 32 2.21 -24.69 2.44
C MET A 32 1.70 -24.58 1.01
N ALA A 33 2.38 -25.23 0.11
CA ALA A 33 1.85 -25.54 -1.20
C ALA A 33 0.67 -26.53 -1.04
N TYR A 34 -0.48 -26.02 -0.64
CA TYR A 34 -1.72 -26.80 -0.63
C TYR A 34 -2.23 -27.09 -2.05
N ALA A 35 -1.63 -26.48 -3.07
CA ALA A 35 -1.99 -26.70 -4.47
C ALA A 35 -1.38 -27.96 -5.09
N ALA A 36 -0.32 -28.54 -4.52
CA ALA A 36 0.36 -29.68 -5.16
C ALA A 36 -0.20 -31.05 -4.77
N ASP A 37 -0.84 -31.20 -3.60
CA ASP A 37 -1.37 -32.50 -3.16
C ASP A 37 -2.84 -32.74 -3.51
N VAL A 38 -3.58 -31.68 -3.89
CA VAL A 38 -5.00 -31.80 -4.24
C VAL A 38 -5.21 -32.34 -5.66
N ASN A 39 -4.22 -32.17 -6.53
CA ASN A 39 -4.30 -32.68 -7.92
C ASN A 39 -4.13 -34.20 -8.06
N ASN A 40 -3.94 -34.95 -6.97
CA ASN A 40 -3.73 -36.39 -7.05
C ASN A 40 -4.90 -37.22 -6.50
N GLN A 41 -6.07 -36.61 -6.21
CA GLN A 41 -7.25 -37.35 -5.74
C GLN A 41 -8.43 -37.31 -6.71
N ASN A 42 -8.18 -37.35 -8.00
CA ASN A 42 -9.25 -37.74 -8.94
C ASN A 42 -9.50 -39.23 -8.81
N SER A 43 -10.21 -39.61 -7.78
CA SER A 43 -10.66 -41.01 -7.63
C SER A 43 -11.90 -41.22 -8.48
N GLN A 44 -11.74 -41.84 -9.59
CA GLN A 44 -12.86 -42.48 -10.29
C GLN A 44 -13.14 -43.81 -9.61
N ASN A 45 -14.30 -43.97 -9.02
CA ASN A 45 -14.74 -45.23 -8.46
C ASN A 45 -15.64 -45.92 -9.49
N ILE A 46 -15.20 -47.06 -9.95
CA ILE A 46 -16.03 -47.95 -10.77
C ILE A 46 -16.52 -49.07 -9.88
N SER A 47 -17.81 -49.11 -9.57
CA SER A 47 -18.41 -50.20 -8.84
C SER A 47 -18.95 -51.23 -9.82
N GLY A 48 -18.41 -52.42 -9.78
CA GLY A 48 -18.78 -53.52 -10.70
C GLY A 48 -17.60 -54.43 -11.05
N GLY A 49 -16.53 -54.41 -10.27
CA GLY A 49 -15.49 -55.42 -10.27
C GLY A 49 -14.32 -55.20 -11.24
N GLY A 50 -13.95 -53.96 -11.52
CA GLY A 50 -12.76 -53.67 -12.31
C GLY A 50 -11.67 -52.96 -11.48
N THR A 51 -10.41 -53.29 -11.68
CA THR A 51 -9.25 -52.57 -11.13
C THR A 51 -8.74 -51.57 -12.14
N ARG A 52 -8.36 -50.41 -11.66
CA ARG A 52 -7.92 -49.27 -12.46
C ARG A 52 -6.38 -49.23 -12.62
N SER A 53 -5.88 -48.91 -13.82
CA SER A 53 -4.51 -48.49 -14.01
C SER A 53 -4.44 -47.09 -14.60
N LYS A 54 -3.29 -46.40 -14.45
CA LYS A 54 -3.07 -45.03 -14.92
C LYS A 54 -3.13 -44.87 -16.45
N ASP A 55 -3.00 -45.98 -17.19
CA ASP A 55 -2.81 -45.96 -18.63
C ASP A 55 -3.93 -46.64 -19.43
N GLY A 56 -5.06 -46.91 -18.81
CA GLY A 56 -6.20 -47.60 -19.36
C GLY A 56 -6.67 -48.74 -18.46
N VAL A 57 -7.87 -49.14 -18.60
CA VAL A 57 -8.44 -50.25 -17.80
C VAL A 57 -8.33 -51.52 -18.62
N SER A 58 -7.58 -52.47 -18.12
CA SER A 58 -7.54 -53.83 -18.69
C SER A 58 -8.06 -54.81 -17.69
N LYS A 59 -9.03 -55.57 -18.04
CA LYS A 59 -9.59 -56.61 -17.21
C LYS A 59 -9.50 -57.96 -17.90
N THR A 60 -9.05 -58.93 -17.16
CA THR A 60 -9.20 -60.34 -17.59
C THR A 60 -10.29 -60.99 -16.74
N ASN A 61 -11.27 -61.56 -17.38
CA ASN A 61 -12.22 -62.43 -16.70
C ASN A 61 -11.57 -63.78 -16.36
N GLU A 62 -12.21 -64.55 -15.49
CA GLU A 62 -11.72 -65.87 -15.11
C GLU A 62 -11.56 -66.89 -16.25
N ALA A 63 -12.07 -66.51 -17.45
CA ALA A 63 -11.98 -67.35 -18.65
C ALA A 63 -10.75 -66.99 -19.53
N GLY A 64 -9.88 -66.08 -19.10
CA GLY A 64 -8.63 -65.75 -19.78
C GLY A 64 -8.76 -64.87 -21.04
N ASN A 65 -9.91 -64.33 -21.32
CA ASN A 65 -10.10 -63.35 -22.40
C ASN A 65 -9.67 -61.95 -21.92
N LYS A 66 -8.80 -61.30 -22.65
CA LYS A 66 -8.44 -59.91 -22.40
C LYS A 66 -9.58 -59.01 -22.85
N GLU A 67 -10.17 -58.29 -21.94
CA GLU A 67 -11.00 -57.13 -22.20
C GLU A 67 -10.10 -55.89 -22.27
N SER A 68 -10.08 -55.23 -23.39
CA SER A 68 -9.35 -53.98 -23.56
C SER A 68 -10.25 -52.82 -23.29
N ASP A 69 -9.92 -52.06 -22.31
CA ASP A 69 -10.60 -50.84 -21.98
C ASP A 69 -10.02 -49.68 -22.79
N THR A 70 -10.86 -48.81 -23.23
CA THR A 70 -10.44 -47.58 -23.87
C THR A 70 -9.73 -46.68 -22.85
N LYS A 71 -8.77 -45.95 -23.34
CA LYS A 71 -8.03 -44.97 -22.53
C LYS A 71 -9.00 -44.06 -21.80
N ALA A 72 -8.75 -43.88 -20.53
CA ALA A 72 -9.32 -42.74 -19.85
C ALA A 72 -8.91 -41.47 -20.62
N GLY A 73 -9.87 -40.64 -20.91
CA GLY A 73 -9.63 -39.37 -21.56
C GLY A 73 -8.54 -38.59 -20.85
N ALA A 74 -7.83 -37.85 -21.63
CA ALA A 74 -6.78 -37.01 -21.15
C ALA A 74 -7.25 -35.99 -20.10
N GLU A 75 -6.34 -35.29 -19.52
CA GLU A 75 -6.48 -34.32 -18.42
C GLU A 75 -7.64 -33.31 -18.49
N SER A 76 -8.38 -33.23 -19.61
CA SER A 76 -9.56 -32.36 -19.83
C SER A 76 -10.84 -32.84 -19.18
N GLY A 77 -10.85 -33.98 -18.53
CA GLY A 77 -12.03 -34.49 -17.86
C GLY A 77 -13.00 -35.31 -18.70
N GLU A 78 -12.82 -35.40 -19.99
CA GLU A 78 -13.56 -36.28 -20.88
C GLU A 78 -12.93 -37.67 -20.91
N GLY A 79 -13.70 -38.67 -20.67
CA GLY A 79 -13.28 -40.08 -20.73
C GLY A 79 -14.35 -40.94 -21.35
N ILE A 80 -14.04 -41.60 -22.48
CA ILE A 80 -14.87 -42.64 -23.05
C ILE A 80 -14.44 -43.96 -22.46
N TYR A 81 -15.37 -44.67 -21.80
CA TYR A 81 -15.15 -45.99 -21.25
C TYR A 81 -15.94 -46.99 -22.08
N ASP A 82 -15.27 -47.85 -22.80
CA ASP A 82 -15.91 -48.91 -23.60
C ASP A 82 -15.74 -50.24 -22.85
N PHE A 83 -16.82 -50.74 -22.26
CA PHE A 83 -16.88 -52.01 -21.55
C PHE A 83 -17.49 -53.06 -22.42
N LYS A 84 -16.74 -54.06 -22.81
CA LYS A 84 -17.26 -55.28 -23.45
C LYS A 84 -17.40 -56.36 -22.39
N ASP A 85 -18.58 -56.51 -21.85
CA ASP A 85 -18.93 -57.64 -21.00
C ASP A 85 -20.02 -58.49 -21.68
N ASN A 86 -19.78 -59.78 -21.80
CA ASN A 86 -20.74 -60.73 -22.33
C ASN A 86 -21.77 -61.19 -21.28
N LYS A 87 -21.79 -60.57 -20.10
CA LYS A 87 -22.76 -60.88 -19.04
C LYS A 87 -23.51 -59.61 -18.65
N THR A 88 -24.74 -59.61 -19.00
CA THR A 88 -25.70 -58.51 -19.07
C THR A 88 -26.29 -58.02 -17.76
N THR A 89 -25.66 -58.13 -16.62
CA THR A 89 -26.25 -57.67 -15.35
C THR A 89 -25.22 -57.05 -14.43
N GLY A 90 -24.96 -55.79 -14.57
CA GLY A 90 -24.17 -55.03 -13.60
C GLY A 90 -24.52 -53.54 -13.71
N THR A 91 -24.82 -52.89 -12.61
CA THR A 91 -24.91 -51.43 -12.55
C THR A 91 -23.52 -50.89 -12.42
N VAL A 92 -23.09 -50.07 -13.36
CA VAL A 92 -21.82 -49.32 -13.26
C VAL A 92 -22.17 -47.92 -12.82
N THR A 93 -21.57 -47.49 -11.70
CA THR A 93 -21.73 -46.13 -11.22
C THR A 93 -20.38 -45.42 -11.39
N ILE A 94 -20.35 -44.35 -12.16
CA ILE A 94 -19.16 -43.52 -12.33
C ILE A 94 -19.39 -42.26 -11.53
N THR A 95 -18.48 -42.01 -10.56
CA THR A 95 -18.52 -40.79 -9.77
C THR A 95 -17.23 -40.03 -10.04
N LYS A 96 -17.38 -38.84 -10.62
CA LYS A 96 -16.25 -37.92 -10.79
C LYS A 96 -16.30 -36.87 -9.67
N LYS A 97 -15.21 -36.75 -8.92
CA LYS A 97 -15.05 -35.71 -7.91
C LYS A 97 -14.15 -34.62 -8.47
N TRP A 98 -14.66 -33.41 -8.44
CA TRP A 98 -13.95 -32.24 -8.92
C TRP A 98 -13.34 -31.50 -7.72
N ASP A 99 -12.14 -31.00 -7.86
CA ASP A 99 -11.42 -30.28 -6.80
C ASP A 99 -11.09 -28.83 -7.19
N ASP A 100 -11.87 -28.24 -8.08
CA ASP A 100 -11.67 -26.88 -8.61
C ASP A 100 -12.43 -25.79 -7.83
N GLY A 101 -13.14 -26.17 -6.76
CA GLY A 101 -13.88 -25.23 -5.90
C GLY A 101 -15.24 -24.76 -6.45
N LEU A 102 -15.62 -25.20 -7.65
CA LEU A 102 -16.94 -24.89 -8.23
C LEU A 102 -18.04 -25.78 -7.65
N THR A 103 -19.27 -25.29 -7.58
CA THR A 103 -20.44 -26.11 -7.20
C THR A 103 -20.84 -27.03 -8.33
N ASN A 104 -21.59 -28.11 -8.02
CA ASN A 104 -22.08 -29.02 -9.05
C ASN A 104 -23.05 -28.36 -10.07
N ALA A 105 -23.63 -27.20 -9.72
CA ALA A 105 -24.50 -26.41 -10.59
C ALA A 105 -23.72 -25.52 -11.59
N GLU A 106 -22.39 -25.31 -11.34
CA GLU A 106 -21.51 -24.48 -12.17
C GLU A 106 -20.69 -25.31 -13.17
N ARG A 107 -21.01 -26.60 -13.34
CA ARG A 107 -20.23 -27.51 -14.19
C ARG A 107 -21.07 -28.15 -15.22
N GLU A 108 -20.64 -28.15 -16.44
CA GLU A 108 -21.14 -29.04 -17.44
C GLU A 108 -20.83 -30.47 -17.03
N ILE A 109 -21.90 -31.29 -16.90
CA ILE A 109 -21.74 -32.72 -16.68
C ILE A 109 -21.35 -33.31 -18.02
N PRO A 110 -20.14 -33.88 -18.19
CA PRO A 110 -19.80 -34.50 -19.46
C PRO A 110 -20.81 -35.65 -19.75
N ASP A 111 -21.30 -35.69 -20.96
CA ASP A 111 -22.16 -36.78 -21.45
C ASP A 111 -21.45 -38.11 -21.25
N MET A 112 -21.91 -38.89 -20.32
CA MET A 112 -21.34 -40.21 -20.04
C MET A 112 -22.29 -41.29 -20.49
N TYR A 113 -21.88 -42.02 -21.53
CA TYR A 113 -22.61 -43.18 -22.00
C TYR A 113 -22.05 -44.44 -21.40
N LEU A 114 -22.86 -45.19 -20.73
CA LEU A 114 -22.59 -46.56 -20.34
C LEU A 114 -23.57 -47.46 -21.08
N SER A 115 -23.19 -47.91 -22.27
CA SER A 115 -23.96 -48.89 -23.02
C SER A 115 -23.01 -49.95 -23.53
N THR A 116 -23.41 -51.20 -23.39
CA THR A 116 -22.73 -52.37 -23.97
C THR A 116 -22.97 -52.48 -25.48
N GLU A 117 -23.94 -51.73 -25.99
CA GLU A 117 -24.22 -51.60 -27.41
C GLU A 117 -24.43 -50.12 -27.74
N LYS A 118 -23.92 -49.69 -28.90
CA LYS A 118 -24.28 -48.39 -29.44
C LYS A 118 -25.84 -48.35 -29.48
N PRO A 119 -26.49 -47.36 -28.86
CA PRO A 119 -27.94 -47.33 -28.84
C PRO A 119 -28.46 -47.45 -30.26
N SER A 120 -29.26 -48.45 -30.51
CA SER A 120 -29.96 -48.58 -31.78
C SER A 120 -30.84 -47.35 -31.91
N LYS A 121 -30.63 -46.53 -32.95
CA LYS A 121 -31.49 -45.39 -33.23
C LYS A 121 -32.94 -45.87 -33.12
N SER A 122 -33.72 -45.21 -32.23
CA SER A 122 -35.16 -45.51 -32.09
C SER A 122 -35.84 -45.32 -33.43
N THR A 123 -36.66 -46.26 -33.79
CA THR A 123 -37.52 -46.16 -34.97
C THR A 123 -38.74 -45.27 -34.72
N LYS A 124 -38.91 -44.75 -33.51
CA LYS A 124 -40.01 -43.89 -33.12
C LYS A 124 -39.53 -42.42 -33.27
N GLY A 125 -40.27 -41.62 -34.01
CA GLY A 125 -40.04 -40.18 -34.07
C GLY A 125 -40.35 -39.55 -32.72
N TYR A 126 -39.53 -38.61 -32.32
CA TYR A 126 -39.76 -37.80 -31.15
C TYR A 126 -40.15 -36.38 -31.56
N THR A 127 -40.89 -35.69 -30.69
CA THR A 127 -41.28 -34.29 -30.86
C THR A 127 -40.44 -33.39 -29.95
N ILE A 128 -40.01 -32.25 -30.49
CA ILE A 128 -39.47 -31.17 -29.66
C ILE A 128 -40.47 -30.04 -29.67
N THR A 129 -40.91 -29.62 -28.51
CA THR A 129 -41.80 -28.48 -28.34
C THR A 129 -40.98 -27.29 -27.85
N PHE A 130 -40.95 -26.23 -28.62
CA PHE A 130 -40.31 -24.97 -28.24
C PHE A 130 -41.36 -24.07 -27.58
N HIS A 131 -41.19 -23.76 -26.31
CA HIS A 131 -42.05 -22.86 -25.55
C HIS A 131 -41.46 -21.45 -25.56
N GLY A 132 -42.19 -20.47 -26.04
CA GLY A 132 -41.72 -19.08 -26.11
C GLY A 132 -41.49 -18.41 -24.75
N ASN A 133 -42.11 -18.98 -23.70
CA ASN A 133 -41.98 -18.48 -22.32
C ASN A 133 -42.16 -16.94 -22.18
N GLY A 134 -43.21 -16.44 -22.83
CA GLY A 134 -43.51 -14.98 -22.93
C GLY A 134 -42.99 -14.31 -24.20
N LEU A 135 -42.05 -14.92 -24.90
CA LEU A 135 -41.63 -14.50 -26.24
C LEU A 135 -42.59 -15.11 -27.28
N LYS A 136 -42.72 -14.40 -28.39
CA LYS A 136 -43.55 -14.89 -29.51
C LYS A 136 -42.65 -15.43 -30.61
N PHE A 137 -43.12 -16.47 -31.30
CA PHE A 137 -42.53 -16.88 -32.56
C PHE A 137 -42.95 -15.92 -33.70
N ALA A 138 -42.27 -15.97 -34.82
CA ALA A 138 -42.52 -15.09 -35.96
C ALA A 138 -43.96 -15.15 -36.50
N ASP A 139 -44.69 -16.25 -36.27
CA ASP A 139 -46.10 -16.42 -36.61
C ASP A 139 -47.09 -16.00 -35.49
N GLY A 140 -46.56 -15.47 -34.38
CA GLY A 140 -47.34 -15.01 -33.25
C GLY A 140 -47.79 -16.09 -32.25
N THR A 141 -47.38 -17.33 -32.44
CA THR A 141 -47.66 -18.43 -31.49
C THR A 141 -46.70 -18.41 -30.28
N ASP A 142 -47.10 -19.08 -29.20
CA ASP A 142 -46.24 -19.25 -27.98
C ASP A 142 -45.52 -20.61 -27.99
N GLU A 143 -45.88 -21.51 -28.85
CA GLU A 143 -45.30 -22.84 -28.94
C GLU A 143 -45.05 -23.22 -30.39
N ASN A 144 -43.95 -23.87 -30.66
CA ASN A 144 -43.63 -24.44 -31.96
C ASN A 144 -43.19 -25.89 -31.80
N MET A 145 -43.76 -26.77 -32.61
CA MET A 145 -43.49 -28.21 -32.56
C MET A 145 -42.61 -28.62 -33.71
N VAL A 146 -41.50 -29.28 -33.41
CA VAL A 146 -40.59 -29.84 -34.39
C VAL A 146 -40.59 -31.36 -34.27
N VAL A 147 -40.82 -32.07 -35.35
CA VAL A 147 -40.85 -33.52 -35.36
C VAL A 147 -39.57 -34.09 -35.97
N TYR A 148 -38.93 -34.99 -35.21
CA TYR A 148 -37.77 -35.73 -35.71
C TYR A 148 -38.24 -37.08 -36.30
N ASN A 149 -37.66 -37.42 -37.42
CA ASN A 149 -37.86 -38.77 -38.00
C ASN A 149 -36.97 -39.80 -37.26
N SER A 150 -37.14 -41.08 -37.60
CA SER A 150 -36.36 -42.19 -37.01
C SER A 150 -34.82 -42.10 -37.22
N SER A 151 -34.34 -41.22 -38.08
CA SER A 151 -32.91 -40.97 -38.30
C SER A 151 -32.38 -39.81 -37.42
N GLY A 152 -33.23 -39.18 -36.59
CA GLY A 152 -32.85 -38.05 -35.74
C GLY A 152 -32.68 -36.70 -36.49
N GLN A 153 -33.21 -36.62 -37.72
CA GLN A 153 -33.23 -35.39 -38.51
C GLN A 153 -34.48 -34.57 -38.27
N ILE A 154 -34.35 -33.25 -38.21
CA ILE A 154 -35.49 -32.32 -38.13
C ILE A 154 -36.30 -32.40 -39.43
N VAL A 155 -37.64 -32.35 -39.35
CA VAL A 155 -38.52 -32.23 -40.50
C VAL A 155 -38.39 -30.81 -41.05
N GLU A 156 -37.92 -30.67 -42.28
CA GLU A 156 -37.67 -29.37 -42.93
C GLU A 156 -38.92 -28.48 -42.89
N GLY A 157 -38.74 -27.20 -42.49
CA GLY A 157 -39.80 -26.20 -42.45
C GLY A 157 -40.71 -26.24 -41.23
N SER A 158 -40.48 -27.12 -40.23
CA SER A 158 -41.27 -27.16 -38.99
C SER A 158 -40.73 -26.29 -37.85
N TYR A 159 -39.43 -25.95 -37.91
CA TYR A 159 -38.79 -25.06 -36.92
C TYR A 159 -39.04 -23.59 -37.26
N LYS A 160 -39.36 -22.79 -36.24
CA LYS A 160 -39.49 -21.34 -36.34
C LYS A 160 -38.72 -20.67 -35.20
N GLU A 161 -37.99 -19.65 -35.55
CA GLU A 161 -37.23 -18.87 -34.54
C GLU A 161 -38.16 -18.06 -33.63
N ALA A 162 -37.83 -17.99 -32.35
CA ALA A 162 -38.48 -17.07 -31.44
C ALA A 162 -38.10 -15.63 -31.76
N VAL A 163 -39.05 -14.71 -31.65
CA VAL A 163 -38.80 -13.27 -31.87
C VAL A 163 -38.23 -12.67 -30.61
N GLY A 164 -36.93 -12.36 -30.64
CA GLY A 164 -36.19 -11.72 -29.55
C GLY A 164 -34.76 -11.47 -29.96
N THR A 165 -34.09 -10.55 -29.29
CA THR A 165 -32.69 -10.29 -29.56
C THR A 165 -31.85 -11.28 -28.74
N GLY A 166 -31.48 -12.39 -29.39
CA GLY A 166 -30.77 -13.49 -28.74
C GLY A 166 -31.67 -14.28 -27.79
N VAL A 167 -31.94 -15.51 -28.14
CA VAL A 167 -32.78 -16.43 -27.34
C VAL A 167 -31.98 -17.67 -26.99
N GLY A 168 -31.80 -17.91 -25.69
CA GLY A 168 -31.28 -19.17 -25.17
C GLY A 168 -32.42 -20.20 -24.99
N TRP A 169 -32.13 -21.50 -25.21
CA TRP A 169 -33.06 -22.60 -25.01
C TRP A 169 -32.66 -23.44 -23.81
N TYR A 170 -33.63 -23.88 -23.03
CA TYR A 170 -33.45 -24.64 -21.81
C TYR A 170 -34.33 -25.87 -21.79
N SER A 171 -33.82 -27.01 -21.30
CA SER A 171 -34.57 -28.28 -21.23
C SER A 171 -35.45 -28.42 -19.99
N ASP A 172 -35.51 -27.36 -19.15
CA ASP A 172 -36.37 -27.33 -17.97
C ASP A 172 -37.10 -25.98 -17.87
N GLU A 173 -38.35 -26.00 -17.38
CA GLU A 173 -39.20 -24.82 -17.19
C GLU A 173 -38.57 -23.82 -16.18
N ALA A 174 -37.71 -24.31 -15.29
CA ALA A 174 -36.98 -23.46 -14.33
C ALA A 174 -35.81 -22.71 -14.97
N LEU A 175 -35.51 -22.92 -16.26
CA LEU A 175 -34.44 -22.28 -17.04
C LEU A 175 -33.05 -22.49 -16.42
N THR A 176 -32.76 -23.69 -15.95
CA THR A 176 -31.48 -24.02 -15.29
C THR A 176 -30.56 -24.88 -16.16
N GLN A 177 -31.11 -25.56 -17.18
CA GLN A 177 -30.39 -26.50 -18.05
C GLN A 177 -30.40 -26.00 -19.49
N LYS A 178 -29.39 -25.19 -19.85
CA LYS A 178 -29.24 -24.65 -21.20
C LYS A 178 -28.97 -25.77 -22.22
N VAL A 179 -29.56 -25.64 -23.40
CA VAL A 179 -29.37 -26.54 -24.53
C VAL A 179 -28.85 -25.74 -25.72
N GLU A 180 -27.71 -26.15 -26.25
CA GLU A 180 -27.18 -25.55 -27.46
C GLU A 180 -28.02 -26.01 -28.68
N ILE A 181 -28.37 -25.05 -29.53
CA ILE A 181 -29.08 -25.29 -30.78
C ILE A 181 -28.10 -25.04 -31.93
N SER A 182 -27.98 -26.01 -32.87
CA SER A 182 -27.17 -25.80 -34.07
C SER A 182 -27.79 -24.76 -35.00
N ASP A 183 -27.01 -24.28 -35.99
CA ASP A 183 -27.46 -23.32 -36.99
C ASP A 183 -28.68 -23.85 -37.79
N ASP A 184 -28.91 -25.17 -37.83
CA ASP A 184 -30.05 -25.82 -38.47
C ASP A 184 -31.25 -26.03 -37.51
N GLY A 185 -31.24 -25.41 -36.32
CA GLY A 185 -32.29 -25.52 -35.30
C GLY A 185 -32.33 -26.88 -34.57
N VAL A 186 -31.22 -27.62 -34.60
CA VAL A 186 -31.17 -28.94 -33.95
C VAL A 186 -30.58 -28.80 -32.55
N PRO A 187 -31.34 -29.19 -31.48
CA PRO A 187 -30.78 -29.24 -30.12
C PRO A 187 -29.61 -30.22 -30.04
N GLN A 188 -28.53 -29.79 -29.45
CA GLN A 188 -27.31 -30.60 -29.24
C GLN A 188 -27.46 -31.46 -27.96
N ILE A 189 -28.54 -32.22 -27.89
CA ILE A 189 -28.85 -33.09 -26.76
C ILE A 189 -29.28 -34.45 -27.30
N GLU A 190 -29.04 -35.55 -26.62
CA GLU A 190 -29.52 -36.86 -27.02
C GLU A 190 -31.01 -37.00 -26.74
N LEU A 191 -31.77 -37.30 -27.79
CA LEU A 191 -33.21 -37.50 -27.70
C LEU A 191 -33.50 -38.93 -27.31
N THR A 192 -33.93 -39.12 -26.08
CA THR A 192 -34.43 -40.40 -25.56
C THR A 192 -35.96 -40.48 -25.50
N GLY A 193 -36.63 -39.36 -25.78
CA GLY A 193 -38.08 -39.17 -25.76
C GLY A 193 -38.48 -37.84 -26.36
N ASP A 194 -39.75 -37.46 -26.20
CA ASP A 194 -40.17 -36.10 -26.52
C ASP A 194 -39.45 -35.09 -25.62
N LEU A 195 -39.08 -33.92 -26.16
CA LEU A 195 -38.31 -32.88 -25.48
C LEU A 195 -39.11 -31.58 -25.51
N ASP A 196 -39.17 -30.93 -24.37
CA ASP A 196 -39.68 -29.56 -24.24
C ASP A 196 -38.49 -28.62 -24.03
N LEU A 197 -38.47 -27.50 -24.76
CA LEU A 197 -37.44 -26.45 -24.65
C LEU A 197 -38.11 -25.10 -24.38
N TRP A 198 -37.65 -24.41 -23.39
CA TRP A 198 -38.15 -23.10 -22.98
C TRP A 198 -37.20 -22.00 -23.40
N ALA A 199 -37.74 -20.96 -24.05
CA ALA A 199 -37.00 -19.81 -24.46
C ALA A 199 -36.73 -18.88 -23.25
N LYS A 200 -35.53 -18.29 -23.22
CA LYS A 200 -35.19 -17.17 -22.37
C LYS A 200 -34.48 -16.11 -23.21
N GLU A 201 -34.92 -14.86 -23.12
CA GLU A 201 -34.15 -13.76 -23.69
C GLU A 201 -32.83 -13.61 -22.95
N MET A 202 -31.73 -13.69 -23.69
CA MET A 202 -30.40 -13.62 -23.12
C MET A 202 -30.11 -12.20 -22.63
N THR A 203 -29.36 -12.09 -21.54
CA THR A 203 -28.79 -10.85 -21.14
C THR A 203 -27.39 -10.66 -21.77
N PHE A 204 -26.95 -9.41 -21.92
CA PHE A 204 -25.67 -9.09 -22.59
C PHE A 204 -24.74 -8.40 -21.65
N GLU A 205 -24.86 -8.68 -20.35
CA GLU A 205 -24.05 -8.06 -19.29
C GLU A 205 -22.85 -8.95 -18.95
N ILE A 206 -21.67 -8.35 -18.88
CA ILE A 206 -20.46 -9.06 -18.37
C ILE A 206 -20.46 -9.12 -16.86
N LYS A 207 -19.75 -10.12 -16.33
CA LYS A 207 -19.48 -10.27 -14.90
C LYS A 207 -19.02 -8.95 -14.28
N GLY A 208 -19.56 -8.62 -13.13
CA GLY A 208 -19.28 -7.38 -12.41
C GLY A 208 -18.54 -7.60 -11.10
N TYR A 209 -18.38 -6.50 -10.35
CA TYR A 209 -17.88 -6.55 -9.00
C TYR A 209 -18.97 -7.16 -8.08
N ASN A 210 -18.66 -8.32 -7.54
CA ASN A 210 -19.47 -8.98 -6.55
C ASN A 210 -18.96 -8.61 -5.15
N ASN A 211 -19.85 -8.10 -4.28
CA ASN A 211 -19.53 -7.78 -2.88
C ASN A 211 -19.19 -9.01 -2.00
N ASP A 212 -18.86 -10.14 -2.61
CA ASP A 212 -18.38 -11.32 -1.89
C ASP A 212 -16.97 -11.01 -1.31
N TYR A 213 -16.87 -10.99 0.01
CA TYR A 213 -15.61 -10.78 0.75
C TYR A 213 -14.52 -11.80 0.44
N GLN A 214 -14.86 -12.89 -0.25
CA GLN A 214 -13.89 -13.92 -0.69
C GLN A 214 -13.26 -13.58 -2.05
N LYS A 215 -13.93 -12.78 -2.89
CA LYS A 215 -13.42 -12.32 -4.18
C LYS A 215 -13.06 -10.84 -4.08
N LYS A 216 -11.78 -10.56 -4.08
CA LYS A 216 -11.24 -9.21 -3.87
C LYS A 216 -11.47 -8.27 -5.06
N TYR A 217 -11.71 -8.81 -6.27
CA TYR A 217 -11.77 -8.06 -7.52
C TYR A 217 -13.05 -8.34 -8.29
N ASN A 218 -13.23 -7.65 -9.42
CA ASN A 218 -14.29 -7.87 -10.37
C ASN A 218 -14.20 -9.26 -11.01
N ASP A 219 -15.32 -9.99 -11.13
CA ASP A 219 -15.33 -11.36 -11.66
C ASP A 219 -14.91 -11.42 -13.13
N PHE A 220 -15.19 -10.37 -13.93
CA PHE A 220 -14.64 -10.25 -15.29
C PHE A 220 -13.12 -10.20 -15.29
N ASN A 221 -12.50 -9.49 -14.31
CA ASN A 221 -11.05 -9.43 -14.19
C ASN A 221 -10.42 -10.82 -14.08
N TYR A 222 -11.00 -11.70 -13.29
CA TYR A 222 -10.48 -13.06 -13.13
C TYR A 222 -10.58 -13.91 -14.40
N SER A 223 -11.46 -13.54 -15.34
CA SER A 223 -11.61 -14.24 -16.63
C SER A 223 -10.54 -13.81 -17.66
N ILE A 224 -9.77 -12.74 -17.42
CA ILE A 224 -8.71 -12.30 -18.33
C ILE A 224 -7.43 -13.10 -18.07
N PRO A 225 -6.94 -13.91 -19.03
CA PRO A 225 -5.66 -14.61 -18.89
C PRO A 225 -4.47 -13.65 -18.75
N ASP A 226 -3.44 -14.04 -17.99
CA ASP A 226 -2.24 -13.21 -17.75
C ASP A 226 -1.39 -12.96 -19.01
N THR A 227 -1.63 -13.69 -20.11
CA THR A 227 -0.96 -13.48 -21.39
C THR A 227 -1.54 -12.34 -22.21
N VAL A 228 -2.71 -11.81 -21.81
CA VAL A 228 -3.47 -10.85 -22.62
C VAL A 228 -2.85 -9.45 -22.51
N THR A 229 -2.49 -8.91 -23.67
CA THR A 229 -1.96 -7.53 -23.81
C THR A 229 -2.95 -6.59 -24.48
N GLU A 230 -3.98 -7.10 -25.17
CA GLU A 230 -5.04 -6.32 -25.79
C GLU A 230 -6.42 -6.92 -25.51
N VAL A 231 -7.38 -6.08 -25.06
CA VAL A 231 -8.80 -6.47 -24.91
C VAL A 231 -9.64 -5.69 -25.89
N ILE A 232 -10.47 -6.38 -26.66
CA ILE A 232 -11.34 -5.79 -27.70
C ILE A 232 -12.80 -6.17 -27.43
N PHE A 233 -13.64 -5.20 -27.11
CA PHE A 233 -15.09 -5.36 -27.13
C PHE A 233 -15.55 -5.23 -28.57
N THR A 234 -16.26 -6.25 -29.08
CA THR A 234 -16.67 -6.41 -30.48
C THR A 234 -18.09 -6.96 -30.57
N ASP A 235 -18.66 -6.99 -31.78
CA ASP A 235 -19.91 -7.66 -32.12
C ASP A 235 -19.70 -8.85 -33.06
N GLU A 236 -18.43 -9.26 -33.24
CA GLU A 236 -18.07 -10.38 -34.09
C GLU A 236 -18.49 -11.73 -33.46
N ALA A 237 -18.88 -12.67 -34.29
CA ALA A 237 -19.11 -14.03 -33.85
C ALA A 237 -17.82 -14.75 -33.50
N LYS A 238 -17.80 -15.47 -32.37
CA LYS A 238 -16.64 -16.30 -31.99
C LYS A 238 -16.39 -17.40 -33.02
N PRO A 239 -15.16 -17.54 -33.55
CA PRO A 239 -14.82 -18.63 -34.43
C PRO A 239 -15.04 -19.99 -33.76
N LYS A 240 -15.62 -20.94 -34.49
CA LYS A 240 -15.90 -22.31 -33.98
C LYS A 240 -14.65 -23.08 -33.53
N THR A 241 -13.48 -22.66 -34.00
CA THR A 241 -12.16 -23.25 -33.64
C THR A 241 -11.57 -22.69 -32.35
N LYS A 242 -12.14 -21.63 -31.76
CA LYS A 242 -11.63 -20.97 -30.53
C LYS A 242 -12.48 -21.41 -29.35
N GLU A 243 -11.81 -21.66 -28.24
CA GLU A 243 -12.49 -21.95 -26.95
C GLU A 243 -13.17 -20.70 -26.41
N ALA A 244 -14.31 -20.88 -25.75
CA ALA A 244 -15.04 -19.81 -25.08
C ALA A 244 -14.47 -19.60 -23.68
N ILE A 245 -14.28 -18.32 -23.30
CA ILE A 245 -14.00 -17.90 -21.93
C ILE A 245 -15.30 -17.35 -21.37
N ASP A 246 -15.74 -17.88 -20.25
CA ASP A 246 -16.97 -17.46 -19.57
C ASP A 246 -16.79 -16.09 -18.91
N VAL A 247 -17.45 -15.08 -19.47
CA VAL A 247 -17.48 -13.69 -18.99
C VAL A 247 -18.88 -13.19 -18.73
N ASP A 248 -19.88 -14.04 -18.92
CA ASP A 248 -21.30 -13.73 -18.87
C ASP A 248 -21.81 -13.64 -17.42
N ALA A 249 -22.62 -12.63 -17.12
CA ALA A 249 -23.03 -12.33 -15.74
C ALA A 249 -23.97 -13.40 -15.16
N ASP A 250 -24.89 -13.95 -15.96
CA ASP A 250 -25.86 -14.91 -15.51
C ASP A 250 -25.69 -16.32 -16.14
N GLY A 251 -24.64 -16.47 -16.97
CA GLY A 251 -24.28 -17.77 -17.56
C GLY A 251 -25.18 -18.21 -18.69
N ASP A 252 -26.01 -17.33 -19.25
CA ASP A 252 -26.93 -17.66 -20.33
C ASP A 252 -26.25 -17.66 -21.72
N GLY A 253 -24.99 -17.21 -21.80
CA GLY A 253 -24.19 -17.18 -23.02
C GLY A 253 -24.47 -16.01 -23.92
N GLY A 254 -25.12 -14.97 -23.40
CA GLY A 254 -25.34 -13.71 -24.10
C GLY A 254 -24.03 -12.95 -24.41
N VAL A 255 -23.02 -13.18 -23.59
CA VAL A 255 -21.68 -12.63 -23.83
C VAL A 255 -20.64 -13.74 -23.74
N VAL A 256 -19.75 -13.79 -24.74
CA VAL A 256 -18.62 -14.73 -24.76
C VAL A 256 -17.31 -14.00 -25.01
N ALA A 257 -16.22 -14.56 -24.50
CA ALA A 257 -14.88 -14.10 -24.86
C ALA A 257 -14.05 -15.25 -25.42
N TRP A 258 -12.97 -14.91 -26.13
CA TRP A 258 -12.01 -15.89 -26.67
C TRP A 258 -10.67 -15.23 -26.91
N LEU A 259 -9.61 -16.04 -27.01
CA LEU A 259 -8.29 -15.60 -27.46
C LEU A 259 -8.22 -15.67 -28.99
N ASP A 260 -8.09 -14.50 -29.62
CA ASP A 260 -8.20 -14.38 -31.08
C ASP A 260 -6.94 -14.84 -31.80
N ASP A 261 -5.77 -14.60 -31.22
CA ASP A 261 -4.48 -14.99 -31.74
C ASP A 261 -3.94 -16.28 -31.13
N ASP A 262 -2.95 -16.90 -31.77
CA ASP A 262 -2.33 -18.16 -31.30
C ASP A 262 -1.40 -17.94 -30.09
N ALA A 263 -0.92 -16.71 -29.87
CA ALA A 263 -0.11 -16.36 -28.72
C ALA A 263 -0.94 -16.13 -27.44
N GLY A 264 -2.26 -16.02 -27.57
CA GLY A 264 -3.16 -15.72 -26.46
C GLY A 264 -3.01 -14.29 -25.93
N ALA A 265 -2.54 -13.37 -26.78
CA ALA A 265 -2.28 -11.97 -26.41
C ALA A 265 -3.48 -11.05 -26.66
N VAL A 266 -4.40 -11.42 -27.52
CA VAL A 266 -5.60 -10.64 -27.87
C VAL A 266 -6.84 -11.37 -27.39
N MET A 267 -7.57 -10.74 -26.44
CA MET A 267 -8.86 -11.22 -25.96
C MET A 267 -9.99 -10.42 -26.60
N LYS A 268 -10.92 -11.10 -27.29
CA LYS A 268 -12.15 -10.49 -27.78
C LYS A 268 -13.32 -10.84 -26.86
N VAL A 269 -14.22 -9.88 -26.66
CA VAL A 269 -15.45 -10.00 -25.83
C VAL A 269 -16.62 -9.55 -26.68
N SER A 270 -17.63 -10.39 -26.86
CA SER A 270 -18.69 -10.16 -27.84
C SER A 270 -20.05 -10.71 -27.40
N THR A 271 -21.10 -10.03 -27.80
CA THR A 271 -22.48 -10.56 -27.80
C THR A 271 -22.72 -11.50 -28.96
N GLN A 272 -21.81 -11.56 -29.94
CA GLN A 272 -21.95 -12.30 -31.21
C GLN A 272 -23.10 -11.80 -32.09
N ILE A 273 -23.74 -10.71 -31.75
CA ILE A 273 -24.88 -10.15 -32.49
C ILE A 273 -24.44 -8.83 -33.13
N PRO A 274 -24.45 -8.73 -34.48
CA PRO A 274 -24.00 -7.52 -35.17
C PRO A 274 -24.74 -6.26 -34.70
N GLY A 275 -23.97 -5.23 -34.32
CA GLY A 275 -24.48 -3.97 -33.81
C GLY A 275 -24.89 -3.95 -32.33
N MET A 276 -24.95 -5.12 -31.68
CA MET A 276 -25.27 -5.20 -30.25
C MET A 276 -24.02 -4.96 -29.39
N LYS A 277 -24.13 -4.05 -28.43
CA LYS A 277 -23.04 -3.76 -27.49
C LYS A 277 -23.08 -4.71 -26.29
N VAL A 278 -21.91 -5.10 -25.83
CA VAL A 278 -21.69 -5.74 -24.53
C VAL A 278 -22.02 -4.74 -23.43
N GLN A 279 -22.88 -5.11 -22.49
CA GLN A 279 -23.25 -4.26 -21.37
C GLN A 279 -22.26 -4.43 -20.22
N ALA A 280 -21.71 -3.31 -19.74
CA ALA A 280 -20.90 -3.33 -18.55
C ALA A 280 -21.78 -3.48 -17.30
N ALA A 281 -21.36 -4.28 -16.36
CA ALA A 281 -22.04 -4.41 -15.08
C ALA A 281 -22.14 -3.05 -14.36
N LYS A 282 -23.22 -2.84 -13.62
CA LYS A 282 -23.43 -1.62 -12.83
C LYS A 282 -22.23 -1.29 -11.92
N GLY A 283 -21.59 -2.32 -11.34
CA GLY A 283 -20.35 -2.25 -10.62
C GLY A 283 -19.18 -2.69 -11.50
N SER A 284 -18.63 -1.79 -12.32
CA SER A 284 -17.45 -2.06 -13.17
C SER A 284 -16.13 -1.70 -12.50
N GLY A 285 -16.13 -1.42 -11.19
CA GLY A 285 -14.90 -1.27 -10.42
C GLY A 285 -14.02 -2.51 -10.52
N TYR A 286 -12.71 -2.30 -10.47
CA TYR A 286 -11.67 -3.36 -10.55
C TYR A 286 -11.66 -4.17 -11.84
N MET A 287 -12.33 -3.73 -12.91
CA MET A 287 -12.52 -4.50 -14.15
C MET A 287 -11.21 -4.95 -14.80
N PHE A 288 -10.17 -4.11 -14.76
CA PHE A 288 -8.82 -4.41 -15.25
C PHE A 288 -7.75 -4.28 -14.15
N TYR A 289 -8.13 -4.37 -12.89
CA TYR A 289 -7.24 -4.18 -11.75
C TYR A 289 -6.02 -5.11 -11.80
N GLY A 290 -4.81 -4.52 -11.72
CA GLY A 290 -3.56 -5.25 -11.66
C GLY A 290 -3.14 -5.94 -12.97
N ARG A 291 -3.83 -5.64 -14.08
CA ARG A 291 -3.50 -6.20 -15.40
C ARG A 291 -2.35 -5.41 -16.04
N ASN A 292 -1.17 -5.56 -15.48
CA ASN A 292 0.05 -4.85 -15.89
C ASN A 292 0.54 -5.17 -17.30
N GLU A 293 0.14 -6.33 -17.86
CA GLU A 293 0.50 -6.73 -19.22
C GLU A 293 -0.39 -6.04 -20.28
N ILE A 294 -1.55 -5.54 -19.91
CA ILE A 294 -2.47 -4.90 -20.87
C ILE A 294 -1.86 -3.58 -21.36
N GLN A 295 -1.69 -3.48 -22.67
CA GLN A 295 -1.17 -2.31 -23.39
C GLN A 295 -2.28 -1.53 -24.09
N LYS A 296 -3.40 -2.19 -24.44
CA LYS A 296 -4.48 -1.59 -25.22
C LYS A 296 -5.85 -2.17 -24.86
N ILE A 297 -6.85 -1.31 -24.78
CA ILE A 297 -8.26 -1.69 -24.61
C ILE A 297 -9.10 -0.95 -25.63
N ASN A 298 -9.99 -1.64 -26.34
CA ASN A 298 -10.93 -1.05 -27.28
C ASN A 298 -12.35 -1.18 -26.71
N PHE A 299 -12.97 -0.06 -26.34
CA PHE A 299 -14.29 0.04 -25.73
C PHE A 299 -15.44 0.25 -26.73
N LYS A 300 -15.18 0.26 -28.04
CA LYS A 300 -16.19 0.68 -29.03
C LYS A 300 -17.52 -0.04 -28.90
N MET A 301 -17.48 -1.34 -28.59
CA MET A 301 -18.66 -2.18 -28.42
C MET A 301 -18.98 -2.48 -26.95
N LEU A 302 -18.49 -1.66 -26.00
CA LEU A 302 -18.90 -1.70 -24.59
C LEU A 302 -19.92 -0.58 -24.33
N ASP A 303 -21.04 -0.91 -23.69
CA ASP A 303 -22.03 0.03 -23.19
C ASP A 303 -21.89 0.21 -21.69
N THR A 304 -21.57 1.42 -21.25
CA THR A 304 -21.38 1.77 -19.83
C THR A 304 -22.48 2.67 -19.28
N GLN A 305 -23.59 2.87 -20.02
CA GLN A 305 -24.66 3.83 -19.63
C GLN A 305 -25.29 3.55 -18.24
N ASN A 306 -25.16 2.33 -17.73
CA ASN A 306 -25.73 1.93 -16.44
C ASN A 306 -24.66 1.78 -15.32
N VAL A 307 -23.40 2.03 -15.63
CA VAL A 307 -22.32 1.95 -14.67
C VAL A 307 -22.44 3.09 -13.65
N THR A 308 -22.34 2.75 -12.38
CA THR A 308 -22.37 3.71 -11.27
C THR A 308 -21.07 3.73 -10.46
N ASN A 309 -20.22 2.70 -10.64
CA ASN A 309 -18.96 2.58 -9.92
C ASN A 309 -17.83 2.14 -10.88
N MET A 310 -16.80 3.01 -11.02
CA MET A 310 -15.59 2.75 -11.78
C MET A 310 -14.32 2.79 -10.89
N SER A 311 -14.49 2.61 -9.57
CA SER A 311 -13.37 2.59 -8.62
C SER A 311 -12.32 1.57 -9.03
N SER A 312 -11.04 1.97 -9.09
CA SER A 312 -9.89 1.11 -9.40
C SER A 312 -10.00 0.36 -10.73
N MET A 313 -10.80 0.87 -11.70
CA MET A 313 -11.09 0.14 -12.95
C MET A 313 -9.82 -0.24 -13.72
N PHE A 314 -8.82 0.64 -13.74
CA PHE A 314 -7.51 0.44 -14.40
C PHE A 314 -6.35 0.45 -13.42
N TYR A 315 -6.60 0.30 -12.11
CA TYR A 315 -5.53 0.30 -11.11
C TYR A 315 -4.43 -0.70 -11.46
N GLY A 316 -3.17 -0.25 -11.51
CA GLY A 316 -2.02 -1.10 -11.76
C GLY A 316 -1.90 -1.60 -13.21
N CYS A 317 -2.64 -1.03 -14.17
CA CYS A 317 -2.44 -1.29 -15.60
C CYS A 317 -1.17 -0.56 -16.09
N SER A 318 -0.02 -0.95 -15.55
CA SER A 318 1.26 -0.26 -15.78
C SER A 318 1.76 -0.34 -17.24
N GLY A 319 1.26 -1.31 -18.04
CA GLY A 319 1.59 -1.42 -19.47
C GLY A 319 0.83 -0.45 -20.39
N LEU A 320 -0.22 0.23 -19.88
CA LEU A 320 -0.98 1.19 -20.67
C LEU A 320 -0.15 2.47 -20.92
N THR A 321 0.12 2.79 -22.19
CA THR A 321 0.80 4.03 -22.60
C THR A 321 -0.17 5.12 -23.02
N SER A 322 -1.37 4.74 -23.46
CA SER A 322 -2.50 5.59 -23.82
C SER A 322 -3.80 4.82 -23.66
N LEU A 323 -4.92 5.52 -23.52
CA LEU A 323 -6.24 4.92 -23.40
C LEU A 323 -7.29 5.80 -24.08
N ASP A 324 -8.08 5.23 -24.99
CA ASP A 324 -9.20 5.89 -25.64
C ASP A 324 -10.47 5.69 -24.81
N LEU A 325 -10.97 6.79 -24.22
CA LEU A 325 -12.15 6.82 -23.35
C LEU A 325 -13.42 7.29 -24.08
N THR A 326 -13.35 7.61 -25.37
CA THR A 326 -14.45 8.24 -26.15
C THR A 326 -15.73 7.43 -26.19
N SER A 327 -15.66 6.11 -26.00
CA SER A 327 -16.83 5.23 -26.02
C SER A 327 -17.48 5.05 -24.65
N LEU A 328 -16.87 5.53 -23.57
CA LEU A 328 -17.42 5.39 -22.21
C LEU A 328 -18.48 6.44 -21.92
N ASN A 329 -19.63 6.00 -21.45
CA ASN A 329 -20.65 6.86 -20.86
C ASN A 329 -20.53 6.82 -19.33
N THR A 330 -20.15 7.94 -18.72
CA THR A 330 -19.94 8.04 -17.27
C THR A 330 -21.00 8.87 -16.54
N GLN A 331 -22.08 9.25 -17.23
CA GLN A 331 -23.12 10.13 -16.70
C GLN A 331 -23.74 9.67 -15.37
N LYS A 332 -23.79 8.36 -15.10
CA LYS A 332 -24.34 7.81 -13.86
C LYS A 332 -23.27 7.41 -12.83
N VAL A 333 -22.00 7.60 -13.16
CA VAL A 333 -20.90 7.21 -12.29
C VAL A 333 -20.81 8.13 -11.09
N THR A 334 -20.76 7.54 -9.89
CA THR A 334 -20.65 8.26 -8.63
C THR A 334 -19.29 8.07 -7.94
N LYS A 335 -18.50 7.08 -8.37
CA LYS A 335 -17.19 6.75 -7.82
C LYS A 335 -16.16 6.52 -8.91
N MET A 336 -15.04 7.26 -8.82
CA MET A 336 -13.87 7.13 -9.69
C MET A 336 -12.57 7.06 -8.88
N ASP A 337 -12.67 6.69 -7.59
CA ASP A 337 -11.51 6.54 -6.73
C ASP A 337 -10.54 5.51 -7.31
N PHE A 338 -9.25 5.85 -7.34
CA PHE A 338 -8.15 5.02 -7.89
C PHE A 338 -8.34 4.57 -9.35
N MET A 339 -9.20 5.22 -10.15
CA MET A 339 -9.56 4.71 -11.48
C MET A 339 -8.35 4.44 -12.38
N PHE A 340 -7.33 5.29 -12.37
CA PHE A 340 -6.09 5.15 -13.16
C PHE A 340 -4.85 4.99 -12.28
N ALA A 341 -5.03 4.64 -11.00
CA ALA A 341 -3.90 4.53 -10.09
C ALA A 341 -2.86 3.51 -10.56
N ASP A 342 -1.57 3.82 -10.36
CA ASP A 342 -0.43 3.01 -10.78
C ASP A 342 -0.40 2.64 -12.29
N CYS A 343 -1.06 3.41 -13.15
CA CYS A 343 -0.85 3.36 -14.60
C CYS A 343 0.48 4.07 -14.92
N SER A 344 1.59 3.45 -14.53
CA SER A 344 2.90 4.11 -14.48
C SER A 344 3.46 4.50 -15.85
N ASP A 345 3.13 3.76 -16.93
CA ASP A 345 3.62 4.05 -18.28
C ASP A 345 2.75 5.04 -19.06
N LEU A 346 1.63 5.45 -18.46
CA LEU A 346 0.74 6.44 -19.06
C LEU A 346 1.43 7.80 -19.14
N THR A 347 1.64 8.34 -20.35
CA THR A 347 2.35 9.61 -20.57
C THR A 347 1.42 10.79 -20.79
N SER A 348 0.23 10.51 -21.31
CA SER A 348 -0.87 11.47 -21.52
C SER A 348 -2.20 10.74 -21.49
N LEU A 349 -3.26 11.46 -21.14
CA LEU A 349 -4.62 10.93 -21.10
C LEU A 349 -5.59 12.04 -21.51
N ASP A 350 -6.45 11.76 -22.51
CA ASP A 350 -7.56 12.63 -22.87
C ASP A 350 -8.77 12.25 -21.99
N LEU A 351 -9.16 13.19 -21.13
CA LEU A 351 -10.25 13.01 -20.18
C LEU A 351 -11.53 13.74 -20.60
N THR A 352 -11.50 14.42 -21.74
CA THR A 352 -12.66 15.17 -22.25
C THR A 352 -13.94 14.34 -22.41
N PRO A 353 -13.88 13.00 -22.65
CA PRO A 353 -15.09 12.19 -22.74
C PRO A 353 -15.79 11.91 -21.40
N LEU A 354 -15.12 12.13 -20.26
CA LEU A 354 -15.68 11.76 -18.96
C LEU A 354 -16.64 12.85 -18.45
N ASP A 355 -17.88 12.45 -18.20
CA ASP A 355 -18.87 13.23 -17.45
C ASP A 355 -18.71 12.91 -15.95
N THR A 356 -18.35 13.90 -15.14
CA THR A 356 -18.05 13.74 -13.72
C THR A 356 -19.08 14.39 -12.79
N GLN A 357 -20.17 14.95 -13.34
CA GLN A 357 -21.18 15.73 -12.57
C GLN A 357 -21.76 14.99 -11.36
N ASN A 358 -21.81 13.65 -11.38
CA ASN A 358 -22.36 12.85 -10.29
C ASN A 358 -21.29 12.18 -9.41
N VAL A 359 -20.01 12.43 -9.68
CA VAL A 359 -18.91 11.82 -8.93
C VAL A 359 -18.76 12.48 -7.56
N THR A 360 -18.66 11.66 -6.52
CA THR A 360 -18.52 12.12 -5.12
C THR A 360 -17.15 11.79 -4.52
N ASP A 361 -16.41 10.85 -5.13
CA ASP A 361 -15.10 10.38 -4.66
C ASP A 361 -14.13 10.27 -5.83
N MET A 362 -13.06 11.08 -5.78
CA MET A 362 -11.94 11.09 -6.75
C MET A 362 -10.59 10.83 -6.06
N SER A 363 -10.61 10.27 -4.83
CA SER A 363 -9.38 9.98 -4.11
C SER A 363 -8.49 9.01 -4.91
N GLY A 364 -7.19 9.31 -4.97
CA GLY A 364 -6.20 8.48 -5.67
C GLY A 364 -6.42 8.28 -7.17
N MET A 365 -7.31 9.06 -7.84
CA MET A 365 -7.69 8.81 -9.25
C MET A 365 -6.49 8.64 -10.18
N PHE A 366 -5.41 9.38 -9.95
CA PHE A 366 -4.15 9.31 -10.72
C PHE A 366 -2.96 8.93 -9.85
N TYR A 367 -3.19 8.33 -8.67
CA TYR A 367 -2.12 7.90 -7.78
C TYR A 367 -1.06 7.09 -8.53
N GLY A 368 0.22 7.43 -8.37
CA GLY A 368 1.30 6.66 -8.97
C GLY A 368 1.44 6.73 -10.50
N CYS A 369 0.69 7.58 -11.20
CA CYS A 369 0.87 7.82 -12.65
C CYS A 369 2.21 8.55 -12.89
N SER A 370 3.32 7.85 -12.66
CA SER A 370 4.65 8.44 -12.52
C SER A 370 5.25 9.02 -13.80
N ASN A 371 4.79 8.59 -14.98
CA ASN A 371 5.24 9.11 -16.28
C ASN A 371 4.29 10.17 -16.89
N LEU A 372 3.15 10.43 -16.25
CA LEU A 372 2.21 11.44 -16.71
C LEU A 372 2.86 12.83 -16.61
N THR A 373 2.96 13.54 -17.73
CA THR A 373 3.69 14.82 -17.81
C THR A 373 2.80 16.03 -17.78
N LYS A 374 1.58 15.91 -18.31
CA LYS A 374 0.57 16.96 -18.38
C LYS A 374 -0.81 16.37 -18.16
N LEU A 375 -1.66 17.10 -17.49
CA LEU A 375 -3.05 16.72 -17.27
C LEU A 375 -3.92 17.97 -17.32
N ASP A 376 -4.97 17.92 -18.16
CA ASP A 376 -5.99 18.94 -18.27
C ASP A 376 -7.32 18.36 -17.79
N LEU A 377 -7.85 18.94 -16.72
CA LEU A 377 -9.11 18.54 -16.09
C LEU A 377 -10.15 19.67 -16.17
N SER A 378 -10.01 20.56 -17.14
CA SER A 378 -10.89 21.71 -17.31
C SER A 378 -12.36 21.35 -17.60
N ASN A 379 -12.62 20.11 -18.05
CA ASN A 379 -13.96 19.57 -18.27
C ASN A 379 -14.58 18.87 -17.03
N PHE A 380 -13.83 18.70 -15.94
CA PHE A 380 -14.36 18.01 -14.76
C PHE A 380 -15.32 18.92 -13.99
N ASP A 381 -16.54 18.45 -13.80
CA ASP A 381 -17.46 19.00 -12.81
C ASP A 381 -17.18 18.31 -11.46
N THR A 382 -16.65 19.06 -10.51
CA THR A 382 -16.28 18.57 -9.18
C THR A 382 -17.22 19.07 -8.08
N SER A 383 -18.34 19.71 -8.45
CA SER A 383 -19.29 20.33 -7.52
C SER A 383 -19.90 19.36 -6.50
N ASN A 384 -19.94 18.06 -6.81
CA ASN A 384 -20.43 17.02 -5.91
C ASN A 384 -19.32 16.23 -5.21
N VAL A 385 -18.04 16.52 -5.48
CA VAL A 385 -16.92 15.78 -4.92
C VAL A 385 -16.70 16.15 -3.46
N THR A 386 -16.64 15.16 -2.59
CA THR A 386 -16.45 15.35 -1.14
C THR A 386 -15.06 14.94 -0.65
N THR A 387 -14.34 14.13 -1.43
CA THR A 387 -12.97 13.71 -1.11
C THR A 387 -12.09 13.62 -2.35
N MET A 388 -10.88 14.20 -2.24
CA MET A 388 -9.80 14.14 -3.23
C MET A 388 -8.49 13.66 -2.57
N GLY A 389 -8.54 13.37 -1.29
CA GLY A 389 -7.41 13.01 -0.45
C GLY A 389 -7.54 11.64 0.18
N GLY A 390 -6.55 11.32 0.99
CA GLY A 390 -6.42 10.03 1.67
C GLY A 390 -6.24 10.15 3.18
N ASN A 391 -6.11 9.00 3.83
CA ASN A 391 -5.85 8.91 5.26
C ASN A 391 -4.36 8.62 5.51
N PHE A 392 -3.49 9.61 5.32
CA PHE A 392 -2.05 9.47 5.49
C PHE A 392 -1.49 10.44 6.52
N GLU A 393 -0.56 9.98 7.36
CA GLU A 393 0.15 10.80 8.33
C GLU A 393 1.63 10.42 8.39
N TYR A 394 2.48 11.42 8.67
CA TYR A 394 3.89 11.20 9.02
C TYR A 394 4.09 11.26 10.53
N TRP A 395 4.98 10.42 11.06
CA TRP A 395 5.50 10.51 12.43
C TRP A 395 7.00 10.36 12.45
N LEU A 396 7.62 10.99 13.45
CA LEU A 396 9.06 10.87 13.69
C LEU A 396 9.33 9.59 14.49
N THR A 397 10.19 8.71 13.94
CA THR A 397 10.61 7.50 14.63
C THR A 397 11.63 7.79 15.71
N GLN A 398 11.86 6.82 16.61
CA GLN A 398 12.94 6.92 17.61
C GLN A 398 14.35 6.98 17.00
N ASN A 399 14.51 6.67 15.73
CA ASN A 399 15.77 6.78 15.00
C ASN A 399 15.96 8.14 14.32
N GLY A 400 14.98 9.05 14.44
CA GLY A 400 15.01 10.38 13.83
C GLY A 400 14.58 10.40 12.36
N ASP A 401 13.99 9.31 11.85
CA ASP A 401 13.45 9.27 10.49
C ASP A 401 11.94 9.50 10.51
N PHE A 402 11.42 10.20 9.52
CA PHE A 402 9.98 10.25 9.30
C PHE A 402 9.50 8.97 8.61
N GLN A 403 8.47 8.36 9.18
CA GLN A 403 7.74 7.27 8.56
C GLN A 403 6.30 7.71 8.36
N GLY A 404 5.70 7.27 7.25
CA GLY A 404 4.31 7.52 6.95
C GLY A 404 3.47 6.25 7.02
N THR A 405 2.20 6.39 7.34
CA THR A 405 1.24 5.28 7.31
C THR A 405 -0.12 5.76 6.85
N TYR A 406 -0.85 4.86 6.19
CA TYR A 406 -2.26 5.04 5.89
C TYR A 406 -3.08 4.52 7.06
N TYR A 407 -4.10 5.28 7.48
CA TYR A 407 -5.01 4.91 8.56
C TYR A 407 -6.39 4.51 8.02
N GLY A 408 -6.95 3.43 8.57
CA GLY A 408 -8.32 2.98 8.32
C GLY A 408 -8.44 1.80 7.35
N ASP A 409 -9.66 1.25 7.25
CA ASP A 409 -9.97 0.05 6.48
C ASP A 409 -10.01 0.28 4.96
N LYS A 410 -9.88 1.52 4.50
CA LYS A 410 -9.79 1.90 3.09
C LYS A 410 -8.54 2.74 2.89
N ALA A 411 -7.63 2.24 2.09
CA ALA A 411 -6.53 3.05 1.58
C ALA A 411 -7.12 4.14 0.68
N HIS A 412 -7.19 5.35 1.18
CA HIS A 412 -7.44 6.54 0.37
C HIS A 412 -6.09 7.20 0.12
N ALA A 413 -5.82 7.60 -1.10
CA ALA A 413 -4.62 8.33 -1.49
C ALA A 413 -5.01 9.68 -2.10
N GLY A 414 -4.06 10.61 -2.16
CA GLY A 414 -4.27 11.89 -2.82
C GLY A 414 -4.49 11.73 -4.32
N MET A 415 -5.36 12.56 -4.91
CA MET A 415 -5.79 12.43 -6.32
C MET A 415 -4.60 12.36 -7.29
N PHE A 416 -3.53 13.13 -7.05
CA PHE A 416 -2.32 13.20 -7.89
C PHE A 416 -1.07 12.70 -7.14
N GLU A 417 -1.25 11.99 -6.05
CA GLU A 417 -0.14 11.51 -5.22
C GLU A 417 0.81 10.64 -6.06
N TYR A 418 2.11 10.92 -5.99
CA TYR A 418 3.19 10.30 -6.77
C TYR A 418 3.12 10.48 -8.30
N CYS A 419 2.37 11.45 -8.82
CA CYS A 419 2.49 11.90 -10.22
C CYS A 419 3.84 12.61 -10.42
N SER A 420 4.94 11.89 -10.29
CA SER A 420 6.29 12.43 -10.12
C SER A 420 6.86 13.14 -11.34
N SER A 421 6.32 12.88 -12.53
CA SER A 421 6.72 13.53 -13.79
C SER A 421 5.85 14.71 -14.19
N LEU A 422 4.77 14.99 -13.46
CA LEU A 422 3.83 16.03 -13.80
C LEU A 422 4.50 17.41 -13.75
N THR A 423 4.44 18.16 -14.88
CA THR A 423 5.02 19.49 -15.02
C THR A 423 3.97 20.57 -15.27
N ALA A 424 2.77 20.17 -15.76
CA ALA A 424 1.65 21.06 -16.00
C ALA A 424 0.34 20.38 -15.58
N LEU A 425 -0.46 21.09 -14.82
CA LEU A 425 -1.74 20.64 -14.30
C LEU A 425 -2.75 21.79 -14.37
N ILE A 426 -3.89 21.53 -15.01
CA ILE A 426 -5.01 22.49 -15.11
C ILE A 426 -6.19 21.90 -14.32
N ILE A 427 -6.55 22.56 -13.22
CA ILE A 427 -7.53 22.08 -12.22
C ILE A 427 -8.48 23.22 -11.78
N PRO A 428 -9.36 23.71 -12.65
CA PRO A 428 -10.33 24.73 -12.27
C PRO A 428 -11.49 24.14 -11.44
N PHE A 429 -11.15 23.42 -10.36
CA PHE A 429 -12.09 22.64 -9.57
C PHE A 429 -13.00 23.53 -8.70
N ASP A 430 -14.27 23.19 -8.62
CA ASP A 430 -15.12 23.54 -7.49
C ASP A 430 -14.83 22.56 -6.34
N THR A 431 -14.20 23.05 -5.28
CA THR A 431 -13.83 22.25 -4.12
C THR A 431 -14.65 22.59 -2.88
N SER A 432 -15.75 23.34 -3.03
CA SER A 432 -16.57 23.84 -1.91
C SER A 432 -17.13 22.74 -1.01
N HIS A 433 -17.31 21.52 -1.52
CA HIS A 433 -17.78 20.35 -0.76
C HIS A 433 -16.65 19.41 -0.34
N VAL A 434 -15.41 19.63 -0.80
CA VAL A 434 -14.27 18.75 -0.48
C VAL A 434 -13.84 18.96 0.96
N ARG A 435 -13.84 17.87 1.73
CA ARG A 435 -13.43 17.87 3.15
C ARG A 435 -12.02 17.32 3.34
N ASP A 436 -11.58 16.47 2.45
CA ASP A 436 -10.30 15.78 2.54
C ASP A 436 -9.41 16.08 1.33
N PHE A 437 -8.28 16.77 1.60
CA PHE A 437 -7.22 17.10 0.64
C PHE A 437 -5.92 16.37 0.94
N CYS A 438 -5.95 15.37 1.84
CA CYS A 438 -4.74 14.68 2.28
C CYS A 438 -3.98 14.08 1.09
N GLY A 439 -2.69 14.43 0.99
CA GLY A 439 -1.79 13.92 -0.05
C GLY A 439 -2.13 14.34 -1.48
N MET A 440 -3.08 15.26 -1.69
CA MET A 440 -3.61 15.57 -3.03
C MET A 440 -2.52 15.76 -4.09
N PHE A 441 -1.40 16.39 -3.74
CA PHE A 441 -0.24 16.61 -4.62
C PHE A 441 1.05 16.02 -4.07
N ASP A 442 0.99 15.12 -3.07
CA ASP A 442 2.21 14.53 -2.51
C ASP A 442 3.03 13.81 -3.60
N GLY A 443 4.31 14.07 -3.63
CA GLY A 443 5.21 13.43 -4.59
C GLY A 443 5.12 13.95 -6.04
N CYS A 444 4.41 15.05 -6.30
CA CYS A 444 4.43 15.75 -7.59
C CYS A 444 5.76 16.49 -7.79
N ARG A 445 6.84 15.71 -7.90
CA ARG A 445 8.23 16.20 -7.76
C ARG A 445 8.67 17.20 -8.83
N LYS A 446 8.09 17.16 -10.06
CA LYS A 446 8.47 18.05 -11.16
C LYS A 446 7.63 19.29 -11.28
N LEU A 447 6.54 19.44 -10.52
CA LEU A 447 5.78 20.68 -10.47
C LEU A 447 6.65 21.82 -9.93
N THR A 448 6.77 22.90 -10.69
CA THR A 448 7.49 24.13 -10.31
C THR A 448 6.56 25.25 -9.90
N VAL A 449 5.33 25.21 -10.43
CA VAL A 449 4.21 26.12 -10.14
C VAL A 449 2.96 25.28 -10.05
N LEU A 450 2.10 25.60 -9.11
CA LEU A 450 0.77 24.99 -8.95
C LEU A 450 -0.23 26.12 -8.69
N ASP A 451 -1.26 26.19 -9.53
CA ASP A 451 -2.37 27.14 -9.40
C ASP A 451 -3.52 26.48 -8.66
N VAL A 452 -3.80 26.96 -7.46
CA VAL A 452 -4.92 26.54 -6.60
C VAL A 452 -5.88 27.71 -6.35
N SER A 453 -5.85 28.74 -7.19
CA SER A 453 -6.65 29.96 -7.03
C SER A 453 -8.17 29.72 -7.15
N SER A 454 -8.59 28.63 -7.81
CA SER A 454 -9.98 28.21 -7.91
C SER A 454 -10.51 27.48 -6.68
N PHE A 455 -9.62 27.06 -5.76
CA PHE A 455 -10.02 26.20 -4.64
C PHE A 455 -10.83 26.99 -3.60
N ASP A 456 -12.03 26.51 -3.30
CA ASP A 456 -12.76 26.86 -2.09
C ASP A 456 -12.55 25.74 -1.05
N THR A 457 -11.75 26.02 -0.03
CA THR A 457 -11.41 25.06 1.01
C THR A 457 -12.20 25.29 2.32
N SER A 458 -13.31 26.04 2.23
CA SER A 458 -14.12 26.37 3.40
C SER A 458 -14.72 25.15 4.13
N SER A 459 -14.90 24.02 3.42
CA SER A 459 -15.36 22.75 3.98
C SER A 459 -14.22 21.81 4.43
N ALA A 460 -12.95 22.16 4.15
CA ALA A 460 -11.82 21.31 4.41
C ALA A 460 -11.60 21.06 5.91
N THR A 461 -11.38 19.79 6.28
CA THR A 461 -11.06 19.36 7.63
C THR A 461 -9.69 18.71 7.75
N ASN A 462 -9.16 18.17 6.63
CA ASN A 462 -7.88 17.46 6.56
C ASN A 462 -7.05 17.99 5.39
N MET A 463 -5.85 18.52 5.69
CA MET A 463 -4.86 18.99 4.71
C MET A 463 -3.49 18.32 4.93
N ASN A 464 -3.47 17.14 5.57
CA ASN A 464 -2.22 16.41 5.75
C ASN A 464 -1.53 16.19 4.41
N CYS A 465 -0.23 16.42 4.35
CA CYS A 465 0.63 16.10 3.20
C CYS A 465 0.15 16.71 1.85
N MET A 466 -0.77 17.68 1.86
CA MET A 466 -1.40 18.18 0.63
C MET A 466 -0.40 18.56 -0.47
N PHE A 467 0.75 19.13 -0.10
CA PHE A 467 1.83 19.53 -1.02
C PHE A 467 3.15 18.81 -0.67
N ALA A 468 3.11 17.75 0.12
CA ALA A 468 4.34 17.07 0.54
C ALA A 468 5.14 16.59 -0.68
N SER A 469 6.46 16.56 -0.54
CA SER A 469 7.38 16.08 -1.58
C SER A 469 7.26 16.75 -2.96
N CYS A 470 6.61 17.93 -3.05
CA CYS A 470 6.66 18.81 -4.21
C CYS A 470 8.06 19.48 -4.29
N VAL A 471 9.08 18.67 -4.55
CA VAL A 471 10.50 19.01 -4.38
C VAL A 471 10.91 20.24 -5.17
N ASN A 472 10.34 20.45 -6.36
CA ASN A 472 10.69 21.54 -7.26
C ASN A 472 9.76 22.77 -7.17
N LEU A 473 8.74 22.72 -6.30
CA LEU A 473 7.85 23.85 -6.07
C LEU A 473 8.65 25.03 -5.48
N ILE A 474 8.65 26.17 -6.18
CA ILE A 474 9.46 27.34 -5.80
C ILE A 474 8.67 28.31 -4.93
N ASN A 475 7.40 28.49 -5.28
CA ASN A 475 6.42 29.30 -4.55
C ASN A 475 5.01 28.75 -4.81
N ILE A 476 4.09 29.09 -3.94
CA ILE A 476 2.67 28.77 -4.08
C ILE A 476 1.86 29.96 -3.52
N ASP A 477 0.80 30.34 -4.23
CA ASP A 477 -0.17 31.32 -3.74
C ASP A 477 -1.26 30.57 -2.95
N LEU A 478 -1.35 30.88 -1.67
CA LEU A 478 -2.31 30.28 -0.73
C LEU A 478 -3.35 31.30 -0.25
N SER A 479 -3.42 32.49 -0.86
CA SER A 479 -4.28 33.58 -0.39
C SER A 479 -5.78 33.24 -0.37
N ASN A 480 -6.21 32.27 -1.20
CA ASN A 480 -7.59 31.79 -1.26
C ASN A 480 -7.85 30.58 -0.34
N ILE A 481 -6.82 30.01 0.28
CA ILE A 481 -6.97 28.82 1.12
C ILE A 481 -7.59 29.21 2.45
N ASN A 482 -8.80 28.73 2.69
CA ASN A 482 -9.54 28.89 3.95
C ASN A 482 -9.30 27.65 4.83
N THR A 483 -8.72 27.85 6.00
CA THR A 483 -8.36 26.77 6.91
C THR A 483 -9.19 26.74 8.20
N GLN A 484 -10.27 27.53 8.28
CA GLN A 484 -11.07 27.70 9.50
C GLN A 484 -11.63 26.41 10.10
N ASN A 485 -11.89 25.38 9.26
CA ASN A 485 -12.44 24.08 9.67
C ASN A 485 -11.38 22.98 9.70
N VAL A 486 -10.12 23.27 9.33
CA VAL A 486 -9.04 22.30 9.27
C VAL A 486 -8.61 21.91 10.68
N THR A 487 -8.52 20.61 10.93
CA THR A 487 -8.12 20.04 12.22
C THR A 487 -6.70 19.48 12.20
N THR A 488 -6.16 19.17 11.04
CA THR A 488 -4.82 18.59 10.88
C THR A 488 -4.13 19.07 9.61
N MET A 489 -2.82 19.41 9.75
CA MET A 489 -1.93 19.86 8.66
C MET A 489 -0.58 19.12 8.72
N ASN A 490 -0.59 17.87 9.22
CA ASN A 490 0.62 17.05 9.32
C ASN A 490 1.33 16.98 7.98
N GLY A 491 2.61 17.36 7.94
CA GLY A 491 3.46 17.28 6.74
C GLY A 491 2.99 18.07 5.52
N MET A 492 2.08 19.06 5.66
CA MET A 492 1.45 19.74 4.50
C MET A 492 2.47 20.22 3.45
N PHE A 493 3.64 20.71 3.88
CA PHE A 493 4.72 21.17 3.00
C PHE A 493 6.00 20.34 3.15
N MET A 494 5.91 19.16 3.74
CA MET A 494 7.08 18.31 3.98
C MET A 494 7.85 18.06 2.68
N ASN A 495 9.21 18.18 2.74
CA ASN A 495 10.10 17.96 1.59
C ASN A 495 9.85 18.89 0.36
N CYS A 496 9.21 20.04 0.52
CA CYS A 496 9.20 21.09 -0.48
C CYS A 496 10.58 21.78 -0.55
N LYS A 497 11.59 21.04 -1.03
CA LYS A 497 13.00 21.44 -0.91
C LYS A 497 13.34 22.76 -1.55
N ASN A 498 12.70 23.11 -2.68
CA ASN A 498 12.98 24.33 -3.42
C ASN A 498 12.07 25.51 -3.04
N LEU A 499 11.13 25.30 -2.09
CA LEU A 499 10.27 26.36 -1.58
C LEU A 499 11.13 27.42 -0.88
N LYS A 500 11.06 28.67 -1.36
CA LYS A 500 11.89 29.79 -0.85
C LYS A 500 11.15 30.68 0.13
N LYS A 501 9.84 30.84 -0.11
CA LYS A 501 8.95 31.67 0.71
C LYS A 501 7.57 31.02 0.73
N ILE A 502 6.86 31.25 1.80
CA ILE A 502 5.45 30.90 1.95
C ILE A 502 4.76 31.99 2.75
N ASP A 503 3.57 32.38 2.29
CA ASP A 503 2.69 33.32 3.01
C ASP A 503 1.53 32.53 3.62
N LEU A 504 1.42 32.54 4.93
CA LEU A 504 0.37 31.88 5.69
C LEU A 504 -0.60 32.87 6.34
N SER A 505 -0.58 34.14 5.93
CA SER A 505 -1.40 35.18 6.55
C SER A 505 -2.90 34.95 6.42
N SER A 506 -3.33 34.13 5.44
CA SER A 506 -4.73 33.71 5.27
C SER A 506 -5.13 32.55 6.18
N PHE A 507 -4.19 31.87 6.83
CA PHE A 507 -4.48 30.63 7.58
C PHE A 507 -5.14 30.95 8.94
N ASP A 508 -6.32 30.39 9.14
CA ASP A 508 -6.97 30.32 10.46
C ASP A 508 -6.74 28.91 11.06
N THR A 509 -5.87 28.83 12.05
CA THR A 509 -5.44 27.55 12.64
C THR A 509 -6.03 27.26 14.00
N ARG A 510 -7.10 27.99 14.41
CA ARG A 510 -7.72 27.84 15.75
C ARG A 510 -8.24 26.43 16.05
N ASN A 511 -8.52 25.63 15.03
CA ASN A 511 -9.03 24.25 15.16
C ASN A 511 -7.95 23.19 14.88
N VAL A 512 -6.75 23.60 14.45
CA VAL A 512 -5.66 22.65 14.13
C VAL A 512 -5.05 22.10 15.41
N THR A 513 -4.91 20.79 15.46
CA THR A 513 -4.34 20.06 16.60
C THR A 513 -2.98 19.42 16.28
N ASP A 514 -2.63 19.29 15.00
CA ASP A 514 -1.43 18.59 14.53
C ASP A 514 -0.66 19.40 13.50
N PHE A 515 0.57 19.79 13.87
CA PHE A 515 1.57 20.46 13.02
C PHE A 515 2.84 19.63 12.84
N ARG A 516 2.79 18.32 13.12
CA ARG A 516 3.96 17.45 12.91
C ARG A 516 4.47 17.60 11.48
N ALA A 517 5.79 17.74 11.34
CA ALA A 517 6.48 17.80 10.06
C ALA A 517 6.00 18.89 9.07
N LEU A 518 5.23 19.89 9.52
CA LEU A 518 4.56 20.87 8.63
C LEU A 518 5.49 21.43 7.55
N PHE A 519 6.73 21.79 7.89
CA PHE A 519 7.76 22.29 6.98
C PHE A 519 8.99 21.39 6.90
N ALA A 520 8.91 20.15 7.42
CA ALA A 520 10.07 19.27 7.47
C ALA A 520 10.70 19.08 6.08
N GLY A 521 12.02 19.27 5.98
CA GLY A 521 12.73 19.14 4.70
C GLY A 521 12.59 20.30 3.72
N CYS A 522 11.98 21.44 4.11
CA CYS A 522 11.96 22.66 3.31
C CYS A 522 13.36 23.33 3.35
N SER A 523 14.34 22.67 2.74
CA SER A 523 15.75 22.98 2.91
C SER A 523 16.20 24.34 2.35
N ASN A 524 15.43 24.94 1.42
CA ASN A 524 15.70 26.28 0.84
C ASN A 524 14.83 27.39 1.44
N LEU A 525 13.93 27.07 2.38
CA LEU A 525 13.11 28.06 3.06
C LEU A 525 14.01 28.88 4.00
N ALA A 526 14.14 30.17 3.72
CA ALA A 526 15.07 31.05 4.45
C ALA A 526 14.39 31.93 5.49
N ASP A 527 13.13 32.27 5.25
CA ASP A 527 12.35 33.21 6.07
C ASP A 527 10.94 32.63 6.28
N LEU A 528 10.48 32.60 7.52
CA LEU A 528 9.18 32.05 7.89
C LEU A 528 8.55 32.87 9.04
N ASP A 529 7.42 33.48 8.74
CA ASP A 529 6.63 34.25 9.70
C ASP A 529 5.38 33.47 10.12
N LEU A 530 5.31 33.06 11.38
CA LEU A 530 4.24 32.28 11.97
C LEU A 530 3.33 33.08 12.92
N ARG A 531 3.52 34.43 13.00
CA ARG A 531 2.75 35.28 13.94
C ARG A 531 1.25 35.21 13.76
N HIS A 532 0.79 34.83 12.57
CA HIS A 532 -0.64 34.75 12.24
C HIS A 532 -1.28 33.44 12.70
N LEU A 533 -0.47 32.41 13.00
CA LEU A 533 -1.00 31.11 13.38
C LEU A 533 -1.50 31.12 14.85
N ASN A 534 -2.71 30.64 15.05
CA ASN A 534 -3.22 30.31 16.38
C ASN A 534 -2.87 28.86 16.70
N THR A 535 -2.03 28.63 17.70
CA THR A 535 -1.57 27.29 18.09
C THR A 535 -2.14 26.79 19.42
N SER A 536 -3.12 27.50 19.98
CA SER A 536 -3.70 27.20 21.31
C SER A 536 -4.40 25.83 21.41
N THR A 537 -4.67 25.18 20.29
CA THR A 537 -5.26 23.83 20.23
C THR A 537 -4.24 22.75 19.84
N VAL A 538 -3.04 23.13 19.46
CA VAL A 538 -2.02 22.21 18.95
C VAL A 538 -1.46 21.33 20.06
N THR A 539 -1.45 20.02 19.82
CA THR A 539 -0.94 19.00 20.73
C THR A 539 0.31 18.29 20.23
N ALA A 540 0.60 18.40 18.94
CA ALA A 540 1.72 17.72 18.26
C ALA A 540 2.47 18.69 17.33
N MET A 541 3.80 18.80 17.51
CA MET A 541 4.70 19.68 16.74
C MET A 541 6.02 18.97 16.37
N GLU A 542 6.10 17.66 16.50
CA GLU A 542 7.34 16.92 16.24
C GLU A 542 7.88 17.24 14.85
N GLY A 543 9.15 17.61 14.79
CA GLY A 543 9.85 17.85 13.55
C GLY A 543 9.25 18.95 12.67
N MET A 544 8.47 19.89 13.21
CA MET A 544 7.81 20.95 12.41
C MET A 544 8.78 21.68 11.46
N PHE A 545 10.03 21.92 11.92
CA PHE A 545 11.08 22.57 11.14
C PHE A 545 12.25 21.63 10.83
N TYR A 546 12.07 20.33 10.94
CA TYR A 546 13.10 19.32 10.71
C TYR A 546 13.79 19.54 9.36
N SER A 547 15.13 19.66 9.35
CA SER A 547 15.95 19.88 8.14
C SER A 547 15.61 21.13 7.32
N CYS A 548 15.09 22.19 7.95
CA CYS A 548 14.96 23.50 7.35
C CYS A 548 16.34 24.20 7.35
N GLY A 549 17.31 23.64 6.63
CA GLY A 549 18.73 23.99 6.73
C GLY A 549 19.09 25.41 6.28
N SER A 550 18.23 26.09 5.51
CA SER A 550 18.45 27.48 5.07
C SER A 550 17.76 28.53 5.92
N LEU A 551 16.95 28.09 6.89
CA LEU A 551 16.17 29.00 7.73
C LEU A 551 17.13 29.90 8.55
N THR A 552 16.97 31.21 8.40
CA THR A 552 17.76 32.24 9.11
C THR A 552 16.88 33.12 9.99
N ASN A 553 15.64 33.40 9.52
CA ASN A 553 14.66 34.19 10.24
C ASN A 553 13.45 33.31 10.54
N LEU A 554 13.17 33.09 11.81
CA LEU A 554 12.04 32.34 12.30
C LEU A 554 11.37 33.09 13.44
N ASN A 555 10.16 33.56 13.21
CA ASN A 555 9.41 34.27 14.23
C ASN A 555 8.40 33.36 14.92
N LEU A 556 8.63 33.03 16.17
CA LEU A 556 7.83 32.13 17.00
C LEU A 556 7.03 32.88 18.09
N SER A 557 7.08 34.22 18.14
CA SER A 557 6.66 35.04 19.29
C SER A 557 5.18 34.87 19.72
N ASN A 558 4.32 34.33 18.84
CA ASN A 558 2.90 34.13 19.15
C ASN A 558 2.51 32.66 19.31
N LEU A 559 3.47 31.74 19.28
CA LEU A 559 3.14 30.30 19.40
C LEU A 559 2.77 29.95 20.84
N ASP A 560 1.51 29.54 21.05
CA ASP A 560 1.07 28.89 22.29
C ASP A 560 1.38 27.39 22.20
N THR A 561 2.31 26.92 23.03
CA THR A 561 2.70 25.51 23.09
C THR A 561 2.17 24.80 24.33
N SER A 562 1.24 25.42 25.08
CA SER A 562 0.77 24.93 26.37
C SER A 562 0.11 23.55 26.35
N LYS A 563 -0.39 23.09 25.18
CA LYS A 563 -0.98 21.74 25.02
C LYS A 563 -0.04 20.75 24.36
N VAL A 564 1.13 21.17 23.91
CA VAL A 564 2.10 20.30 23.20
C VAL A 564 2.68 19.28 24.18
N LYS A 565 2.69 18.01 23.75
CA LYS A 565 3.18 16.88 24.54
C LYS A 565 4.59 16.44 24.18
N THR A 566 5.03 16.71 22.95
CA THR A 566 6.34 16.33 22.44
C THR A 566 6.86 17.39 21.48
N MET A 567 8.15 17.73 21.62
CA MET A 567 8.89 18.66 20.74
C MET A 567 10.07 17.97 20.09
N SER A 568 9.97 16.65 19.90
CA SER A 568 11.02 15.83 19.32
C SER A 568 11.40 16.34 17.93
N GLY A 569 12.71 16.57 17.71
CA GLY A 569 13.25 17.00 16.42
C GLY A 569 12.74 18.36 15.91
N LEU A 570 12.14 19.21 16.77
CA LEU A 570 11.46 20.44 16.34
C LEU A 570 12.32 21.31 15.42
N PHE A 571 13.62 21.48 15.74
CA PHE A 571 14.59 22.25 14.98
C PHE A 571 15.74 21.39 14.44
N TYR A 572 15.53 20.09 14.29
CA TYR A 572 16.58 19.17 13.81
C TYR A 572 17.20 19.66 12.50
N ASN A 573 18.54 19.79 12.45
CA ASN A 573 19.32 20.25 11.28
C ASN A 573 18.90 21.65 10.73
N CYS A 574 18.42 22.57 11.56
CA CYS A 574 18.25 23.97 11.19
C CYS A 574 19.64 24.68 11.19
N ASN A 575 20.48 24.31 10.24
CA ASN A 575 21.91 24.58 10.24
C ASN A 575 22.30 26.06 10.18
N LYS A 576 21.44 26.94 9.63
CA LYS A 576 21.72 28.36 9.46
C LYS A 576 21.07 29.26 10.52
N LEU A 577 20.25 28.72 11.40
CA LEU A 577 19.71 29.47 12.52
C LEU A 577 20.87 29.84 13.47
N THR A 578 21.12 31.15 13.66
CA THR A 578 22.15 31.67 14.56
C THR A 578 21.61 31.97 15.94
N ASN A 579 20.30 32.22 16.03
CA ASN A 579 19.57 32.45 17.26
C ASN A 579 18.12 31.91 17.07
N ILE A 580 17.51 31.41 18.14
CA ILE A 580 16.10 30.97 18.18
C ILE A 580 15.45 31.61 19.39
N ASP A 581 14.43 32.48 19.16
CA ASP A 581 13.61 33.04 20.22
C ASP A 581 12.47 32.08 20.57
N ILE A 582 12.59 31.40 21.71
CA ILE A 582 11.60 30.49 22.26
C ILE A 582 10.89 31.07 23.50
N SER A 583 10.94 32.40 23.70
CA SER A 583 10.39 33.09 24.86
C SER A 583 8.87 32.88 25.03
N SER A 584 8.14 32.57 23.95
CA SER A 584 6.70 32.26 23.97
C SER A 584 6.36 30.83 24.36
N PHE A 585 7.36 29.93 24.45
CA PHE A 585 7.10 28.52 24.70
C PHE A 585 6.62 28.25 26.13
N ASN A 586 5.54 27.50 26.25
CA ASN A 586 5.08 26.86 27.47
C ASN A 586 5.25 25.36 27.35
N THR A 587 6.25 24.79 27.99
CA THR A 587 6.59 23.36 27.83
C THR A 587 6.19 22.49 29.02
N GLN A 588 5.33 23.01 29.93
CA GLN A 588 4.88 22.30 31.13
C GLN A 588 4.30 20.90 30.88
N ASN A 589 3.71 20.67 29.70
CA ASN A 589 3.12 19.39 29.31
C ASN A 589 4.03 18.53 28.45
N VAL A 590 5.22 19.02 28.10
CA VAL A 590 6.18 18.29 27.23
C VAL A 590 6.87 17.19 28.02
N THR A 591 6.85 15.98 27.48
CA THR A 591 7.49 14.79 28.07
C THR A 591 8.69 14.28 27.30
N ASN A 592 8.87 14.74 26.05
CA ASN A 592 9.94 14.31 25.15
C ASN A 592 10.51 15.49 24.37
N MET A 593 11.84 15.70 24.52
CA MET A 593 12.63 16.71 23.81
C MET A 593 13.80 16.07 23.02
N TYR A 594 13.64 14.80 22.65
CA TYR A 594 14.61 14.07 21.85
C TYR A 594 14.93 14.83 20.55
N ASP A 595 16.22 15.03 20.22
CA ASP A 595 16.68 15.70 18.99
C ASP A 595 16.21 17.17 18.82
N MET A 596 15.69 17.85 19.85
CA MET A 596 15.00 19.15 19.68
C MET A 596 15.83 20.19 18.92
N PHE A 597 17.14 20.30 19.21
CA PHE A 597 18.08 21.21 18.54
C PHE A 597 19.20 20.46 17.82
N HIS A 598 19.03 19.17 17.53
CA HIS A 598 20.03 18.34 16.88
C HIS A 598 20.54 19.01 15.59
N GLY A 599 21.85 19.12 15.43
CA GLY A 599 22.48 19.63 14.21
C GLY A 599 22.28 21.12 13.94
N CYS A 600 21.82 21.91 14.91
CA CYS A 600 21.74 23.36 14.79
C CYS A 600 23.13 24.00 14.86
N ARG A 601 23.94 23.77 13.83
CA ARG A 601 25.36 24.14 13.79
C ARG A 601 25.62 25.66 13.82
N GLY A 602 24.63 26.45 13.38
CA GLY A 602 24.70 27.91 13.33
C GLY A 602 24.46 28.58 14.68
N LEU A 603 23.83 27.89 15.64
CA LEU A 603 23.52 28.45 16.93
C LEU A 603 24.83 28.85 17.67
N THR A 604 24.94 30.13 18.05
CA THR A 604 26.06 30.65 18.85
C THR A 604 25.69 30.85 20.31
N SER A 605 24.40 31.00 20.59
CA SER A 605 23.83 31.08 21.94
C SER A 605 22.37 30.53 21.90
N LEU A 606 21.87 30.08 23.03
CA LEU A 606 20.50 29.62 23.19
C LEU A 606 20.03 29.91 24.63
N ASP A 607 18.94 30.67 24.78
CA ASP A 607 18.30 30.91 26.05
C ASP A 607 17.32 29.77 26.34
N LEU A 608 17.57 28.99 27.40
CA LEU A 608 16.75 27.88 27.84
C LEU A 608 15.72 28.24 28.94
N THR A 609 15.76 29.51 29.42
CA THR A 609 14.88 29.94 30.53
C THR A 609 13.38 29.73 30.30
N PRO A 610 12.85 29.76 29.04
CA PRO A 610 11.43 29.50 28.81
C PRO A 610 11.03 28.03 28.90
N LEU A 611 12.00 27.08 28.93
CA LEU A 611 11.71 25.66 28.92
C LEU A 611 11.41 25.14 30.35
N ASP A 612 10.16 24.85 30.63
CA ASP A 612 9.79 24.02 31.78
C ASP A 612 9.97 22.54 31.44
N THR A 613 10.99 21.91 32.03
CA THR A 613 11.36 20.53 31.72
C THR A 613 10.99 19.52 32.81
N GLN A 614 10.23 19.94 33.83
CA GLN A 614 9.85 19.11 35.00
C GLN A 614 9.17 17.77 34.61
N ASN A 615 8.59 17.67 33.43
CA ASN A 615 7.90 16.47 32.94
C ASN A 615 8.67 15.70 31.85
N VAL A 616 9.83 16.22 31.45
CA VAL A 616 10.63 15.60 30.38
C VAL A 616 11.31 14.33 30.90
N THR A 617 11.24 13.26 30.11
CA THR A 617 11.84 11.95 30.43
C THR A 617 12.96 11.56 29.48
N ASP A 618 13.01 12.15 28.27
CA ASP A 618 14.02 11.87 27.24
C ASP A 618 14.59 13.18 26.69
N MET A 619 15.89 13.42 26.92
CA MET A 619 16.67 14.54 26.38
C MET A 619 17.83 14.02 25.50
N SER A 620 17.73 12.77 25.02
CA SER A 620 18.78 12.23 24.14
C SER A 620 18.96 13.12 22.90
N ASN A 621 20.21 13.32 22.49
CA ASN A 621 20.63 14.11 21.32
C ASN A 621 20.16 15.58 21.33
N MET A 622 19.63 16.11 22.43
CA MET A 622 18.97 17.44 22.43
C MET A 622 19.81 18.54 21.80
N PHE A 623 21.12 18.55 22.03
CA PHE A 623 22.10 19.51 21.48
C PHE A 623 23.14 18.83 20.58
N TYR A 624 22.91 17.60 20.13
CA TYR A 624 23.83 16.89 19.25
C TYR A 624 24.27 17.76 18.05
N GLY A 625 25.55 17.92 17.83
CA GLY A 625 26.07 18.64 16.66
C GLY A 625 25.82 20.15 16.65
N CYS A 626 25.49 20.78 17.80
CA CYS A 626 25.43 22.24 17.96
C CYS A 626 26.86 22.82 18.03
N SER A 627 27.60 22.65 16.96
CA SER A 627 29.05 22.99 16.94
C SER A 627 29.34 24.48 17.01
N GLY A 628 28.35 25.35 16.80
CA GLY A 628 28.49 26.79 16.94
C GLY A 628 28.42 27.32 18.39
N LEU A 629 27.82 26.52 19.31
CA LEU A 629 27.72 26.89 20.70
C LEU A 629 29.10 26.90 21.35
N THR A 630 29.46 28.02 21.94
CA THR A 630 30.73 28.18 22.73
C THR A 630 30.52 28.02 24.23
N SER A 631 29.29 28.26 24.68
CA SER A 631 28.80 28.04 26.06
C SER A 631 27.31 27.75 26.03
N LEU A 632 26.79 27.11 27.06
CA LEU A 632 25.36 26.83 27.23
C LEU A 632 25.03 26.84 28.72
N ASP A 633 24.06 27.69 29.14
CA ASP A 633 23.54 27.70 30.50
C ASP A 633 22.46 26.60 30.65
N LEU A 634 22.72 25.60 31.50
CA LEU A 634 21.83 24.49 31.78
C LEU A 634 20.99 24.69 33.04
N THR A 635 21.20 25.82 33.78
CA THR A 635 20.51 26.07 35.05
C THR A 635 18.97 26.07 34.95
N PRO A 636 18.35 26.44 33.82
CA PRO A 636 16.91 26.40 33.71
C PRO A 636 16.31 24.97 33.60
N LEU A 637 17.13 23.95 33.29
CA LEU A 637 16.61 22.60 33.04
C LEU A 637 16.35 21.82 34.35
N ASP A 638 15.11 21.46 34.62
CA ASP A 638 14.78 20.45 35.63
C ASP A 638 14.88 19.05 35.01
N THR A 639 15.85 18.26 35.45
CA THR A 639 16.11 16.93 34.91
C THR A 639 15.74 15.79 35.88
N GLN A 640 14.96 16.06 36.92
CA GLN A 640 14.59 15.07 37.95
C GLN A 640 13.85 13.84 37.41
N LYS A 641 13.12 13.96 36.27
CA LYS A 641 12.41 12.85 35.63
C LYS A 641 13.15 12.25 34.44
N VAL A 642 14.25 12.86 34.04
CA VAL A 642 14.99 12.40 32.85
C VAL A 642 15.62 11.04 33.11
N THR A 643 15.41 10.12 32.19
CA THR A 643 15.96 8.76 32.24
C THR A 643 17.00 8.48 31.15
N LYS A 644 17.03 9.32 30.11
CA LYS A 644 17.95 9.19 28.98
C LYS A 644 18.57 10.52 28.62
N MET A 645 19.91 10.55 28.56
CA MET A 645 20.76 11.69 28.15
C MET A 645 21.81 11.24 27.12
N ARG A 646 21.50 10.19 26.35
CA ARG A 646 22.39 9.65 25.32
C ARG A 646 22.76 10.73 24.32
N GLN A 647 24.07 10.88 24.01
CA GLN A 647 24.58 11.78 22.97
C GLN A 647 24.16 13.26 23.14
N MET A 648 23.74 13.70 24.32
CA MET A 648 23.09 15.01 24.52
C MET A 648 23.94 16.18 24.00
N PHE A 649 25.26 16.12 24.14
CA PHE A 649 26.21 17.14 23.67
C PHE A 649 27.21 16.60 22.63
N ARG A 650 26.95 15.44 22.04
CA ARG A 650 27.87 14.87 21.06
C ARG A 650 28.07 15.82 19.88
N TYR A 651 29.32 15.95 19.40
CA TYR A 651 29.73 16.89 18.33
C TYR A 651 29.47 18.38 18.63
N CYS A 652 29.27 18.76 19.88
CA CYS A 652 29.33 20.19 20.31
C CYS A 652 30.77 20.66 20.33
N SER A 653 31.43 20.68 19.18
CA SER A 653 32.86 20.90 19.08
C SER A 653 33.30 22.32 19.48
N GLY A 654 32.40 23.31 19.48
CA GLY A 654 32.72 24.69 19.90
C GLY A 654 32.67 24.93 21.42
N LEU A 655 32.09 24.01 22.21
CA LEU A 655 32.01 24.15 23.66
C LEU A 655 33.42 24.07 24.29
N THR A 656 33.83 25.12 25.01
CA THR A 656 35.11 25.17 25.72
C THR A 656 34.99 24.73 27.17
N SER A 657 33.85 24.92 27.80
CA SER A 657 33.48 24.47 29.13
C SER A 657 31.95 24.24 29.20
N LEU A 658 31.51 23.45 30.16
CA LEU A 658 30.08 23.20 30.40
C LEU A 658 29.86 23.00 31.90
N ASP A 659 28.96 23.79 32.49
CA ASP A 659 28.55 23.62 33.89
C ASP A 659 27.43 22.61 33.99
N LEU A 660 27.67 21.50 34.69
CA LEU A 660 26.75 20.40 34.88
C LEU A 660 26.02 20.41 36.24
N THR A 661 26.32 21.41 37.10
CA THR A 661 25.89 21.43 38.51
C THR A 661 24.37 21.42 38.69
N SER A 662 23.61 21.92 37.71
CA SER A 662 22.14 21.93 37.73
C SER A 662 21.50 20.61 37.31
N LEU A 663 22.26 19.71 36.69
CA LEU A 663 21.67 18.46 36.16
C LEU A 663 21.47 17.42 37.28
N ASN A 664 20.24 17.01 37.51
CA ASN A 664 19.88 15.82 38.30
C ASN A 664 19.91 14.59 37.44
N THR A 665 20.91 13.72 37.61
CA THR A 665 21.10 12.53 36.81
C THR A 665 20.72 11.23 37.54
N GLN A 666 20.11 11.32 38.71
CA GLN A 666 19.77 10.17 39.58
C GLN A 666 18.98 9.06 38.87
N LYS A 667 18.10 9.41 37.94
CA LYS A 667 17.27 8.44 37.18
C LYS A 667 17.85 8.06 35.82
N VAL A 668 18.95 8.67 35.43
CA VAL A 668 19.54 8.42 34.10
C VAL A 668 20.17 7.04 34.04
N THR A 669 19.84 6.31 32.99
CA THR A 669 20.32 4.94 32.75
C THR A 669 21.27 4.83 31.56
N LYS A 670 21.26 5.81 30.66
CA LYS A 670 22.07 5.87 29.42
C LYS A 670 22.76 7.23 29.30
N MET A 671 24.11 7.22 29.26
CA MET A 671 24.98 8.39 29.04
C MET A 671 26.01 8.12 27.94
N ASP A 672 25.77 7.08 27.10
CA ASP A 672 26.69 6.75 26.02
C ASP A 672 26.82 7.94 25.04
N PHE A 673 28.05 8.21 24.60
CA PHE A 673 28.46 9.33 23.73
C PHE A 673 28.09 10.73 24.25
N MET A 674 27.79 10.93 25.52
CA MET A 674 27.20 12.20 26.01
C MET A 674 28.03 13.43 25.65
N PHE A 675 29.37 13.35 25.70
CA PHE A 675 30.30 14.43 25.35
C PHE A 675 31.22 14.03 24.18
N ALA A 676 30.89 12.95 23.43
CA ALA A 676 31.75 12.50 22.36
C ALA A 676 31.96 13.59 21.31
N ASP A 677 33.20 13.71 20.81
CA ASP A 677 33.59 14.69 19.78
C ASP A 677 33.38 16.17 20.18
N CYS A 678 33.35 16.50 21.51
CA CYS A 678 33.46 17.86 22.03
C CYS A 678 34.95 18.28 22.02
N SER A 679 35.47 18.57 20.83
CA SER A 679 36.93 18.70 20.61
C SER A 679 37.61 19.87 21.35
N ASP A 680 36.87 20.97 21.53
CA ASP A 680 37.40 22.20 22.13
C ASP A 680 37.19 22.25 23.65
N LEU A 681 36.54 21.22 24.21
CA LEU A 681 36.31 21.12 25.65
C LEU A 681 37.65 20.91 26.39
N THR A 682 38.06 21.89 27.19
CA THR A 682 39.35 21.87 27.89
C THR A 682 39.26 21.33 29.31
N SER A 683 38.13 21.49 29.96
CA SER A 683 37.81 20.99 31.29
C SER A 683 36.35 20.62 31.42
N LEU A 684 36.06 19.65 32.28
CA LEU A 684 34.70 19.21 32.58
C LEU A 684 34.64 18.74 34.03
N ASP A 685 33.82 19.39 34.85
CA ASP A 685 33.54 18.95 36.21
C ASP A 685 32.38 17.96 36.20
N LEU A 686 32.65 16.75 36.64
CA LEU A 686 31.66 15.65 36.71
C LEU A 686 31.15 15.43 38.14
N SER A 687 31.57 16.24 39.11
CA SER A 687 31.32 16.02 40.53
C SER A 687 29.82 16.02 40.90
N SER A 688 28.95 16.68 40.09
CA SER A 688 27.51 16.75 40.28
C SER A 688 26.76 15.57 39.69
N LEU A 689 27.39 14.75 38.83
CA LEU A 689 26.69 13.66 38.17
C LEU A 689 26.50 12.46 39.09
N ASP A 690 25.25 12.09 39.39
CA ASP A 690 24.90 10.83 40.01
C ASP A 690 24.76 9.74 38.94
N THR A 691 25.72 8.82 38.91
CA THR A 691 25.77 7.75 37.89
C THR A 691 25.43 6.38 38.42
N GLN A 692 24.88 6.26 39.65
CA GLN A 692 24.59 4.98 40.29
C GLN A 692 23.61 4.08 39.52
N ASN A 693 22.79 4.67 38.62
CA ASN A 693 21.82 3.94 37.80
C ASN A 693 22.23 3.79 36.33
N VAL A 694 23.38 4.36 35.95
CA VAL A 694 23.86 4.29 34.57
C VAL A 694 24.37 2.90 34.24
N THR A 695 23.93 2.38 33.11
CA THR A 695 24.31 1.05 32.59
C THR A 695 25.20 1.11 31.36
N ASP A 696 25.24 2.26 30.66
CA ASP A 696 26.02 2.45 29.44
C ASP A 696 26.73 3.82 29.46
N MET A 697 28.06 3.80 29.35
CA MET A 697 28.94 4.94 29.22
C MET A 697 29.89 4.80 28.02
N GLY A 698 29.54 3.95 27.06
CA GLY A 698 30.34 3.77 25.85
C GLY A 698 30.58 5.09 25.13
N TYR A 699 31.80 5.33 24.65
CA TYR A 699 32.20 6.53 23.90
C TYR A 699 31.98 7.88 24.64
N MET A 700 31.72 7.91 25.96
CA MET A 700 31.21 9.10 26.65
C MET A 700 32.11 10.32 26.43
N PHE A 701 33.44 10.17 26.36
CA PHE A 701 34.44 11.25 26.12
C PHE A 701 35.21 11.01 24.82
N SER A 702 34.82 10.06 23.98
CA SER A 702 35.53 9.79 22.70
C SER A 702 35.69 11.08 21.90
N GLY A 703 36.88 11.34 21.35
CA GLY A 703 37.12 12.53 20.54
C GLY A 703 37.19 13.86 21.29
N CYS A 704 37.19 13.86 22.62
CA CYS A 704 37.44 15.07 23.43
C CYS A 704 38.94 15.44 23.41
N ARG A 705 39.39 15.98 22.30
CA ARG A 705 40.83 16.25 22.04
C ARG A 705 41.41 17.39 22.84
N GLY A 706 40.55 18.28 23.36
CA GLY A 706 40.97 19.42 24.19
C GLY A 706 41.15 19.11 25.68
N LEU A 707 40.53 18.01 26.18
CA LEU A 707 40.59 17.66 27.60
C LEU A 707 42.00 17.25 28.01
N THR A 708 42.57 17.98 28.93
CA THR A 708 43.91 17.72 29.46
C THR A 708 43.88 16.87 30.75
N SER A 709 42.85 17.02 31.55
CA SER A 709 42.63 16.26 32.77
C SER A 709 41.15 15.85 32.89
N LEU A 710 40.89 14.72 33.56
CA LEU A 710 39.54 14.24 33.82
C LEU A 710 39.47 13.59 35.20
N ASP A 711 38.60 14.12 36.06
CA ASP A 711 38.34 13.57 37.38
C ASP A 711 37.04 12.74 37.33
N LEU A 712 37.19 11.41 37.48
CA LEU A 712 36.11 10.43 37.54
C LEU A 712 35.82 9.96 38.97
N SER A 713 36.42 10.62 39.98
CA SER A 713 36.32 10.13 41.36
C SER A 713 34.92 10.10 41.95
N SER A 714 34.03 10.97 41.44
CA SER A 714 32.61 11.02 41.81
C SER A 714 31.75 9.96 41.14
N LEU A 715 32.19 9.37 40.03
CA LEU A 715 31.38 8.48 39.25
C LEU A 715 31.22 7.09 39.91
N ASN A 716 29.99 6.64 40.04
CA ASN A 716 29.66 5.27 40.42
C ASN A 716 29.37 4.44 39.18
N THR A 717 30.28 3.54 38.83
CA THR A 717 30.15 2.68 37.63
C THR A 717 29.80 1.22 37.93
N GLN A 718 29.29 0.93 39.11
CA GLN A 718 29.01 -0.45 39.56
C GLN A 718 27.94 -1.16 38.70
N LYS A 719 26.99 -0.41 38.16
CA LYS A 719 25.95 -0.95 37.26
C LYS A 719 26.30 -0.84 35.77
N VAL A 720 27.40 -0.18 35.43
CA VAL A 720 27.83 -0.01 34.04
C VAL A 720 28.21 -1.35 33.43
N THR A 721 27.68 -1.65 32.28
CA THR A 721 27.97 -2.87 31.51
C THR A 721 28.73 -2.60 30.23
N SER A 722 28.79 -1.34 29.79
CA SER A 722 29.47 -0.90 28.56
C SER A 722 30.28 0.37 28.81
N MET A 723 31.58 0.32 28.49
CA MET A 723 32.52 1.46 28.46
C MET A 723 33.37 1.44 27.19
N GLY A 724 32.98 0.74 26.17
CA GLY A 724 33.79 0.64 24.94
C GLY A 724 34.14 2.02 24.38
N LEU A 725 35.40 2.20 24.02
CA LEU A 725 35.91 3.42 23.37
C LEU A 725 35.66 4.73 24.16
N MET A 726 35.43 4.63 25.48
CA MET A 726 35.06 5.77 26.35
C MET A 726 36.04 6.92 26.23
N PHE A 727 37.38 6.64 26.06
CA PHE A 727 38.46 7.62 25.98
C PHE A 727 39.16 7.59 24.61
N TYR A 728 38.56 7.00 23.59
CA TYR A 728 39.14 6.94 22.25
C TYR A 728 39.39 8.35 21.73
N ASP A 729 40.64 8.61 21.22
CA ASP A 729 41.04 9.90 20.65
C ASP A 729 40.97 11.09 21.63
N CYS A 730 41.06 10.85 22.95
CA CYS A 730 41.35 11.89 23.95
C CYS A 730 42.86 12.25 23.92
N SER A 731 43.29 12.88 22.83
CA SER A 731 44.72 13.00 22.51
C SER A 731 45.49 13.91 23.47
N ALA A 732 44.84 14.94 24.03
CA ALA A 732 45.47 15.87 25.00
C ALA A 732 45.42 15.34 26.44
N LEU A 733 44.74 14.24 26.73
CA LEU A 733 44.55 13.78 28.10
C LEU A 733 45.85 13.26 28.69
N THR A 734 46.30 13.91 29.78
CA THR A 734 47.57 13.62 30.49
C THR A 734 47.33 13.28 31.96
N SER A 735 46.15 13.56 32.53
CA SER A 735 45.82 13.28 33.93
C SER A 735 44.43 12.66 34.03
N LEU A 736 44.30 11.58 34.80
CA LEU A 736 43.06 10.87 35.05
C LEU A 736 42.96 10.51 36.54
N THR A 737 41.90 10.96 37.23
CA THR A 737 41.66 10.60 38.62
C THR A 737 40.46 9.66 38.69
N THR A 738 40.57 8.58 39.48
CA THR A 738 39.50 7.63 39.74
C THR A 738 39.14 7.59 41.21
N GLY A 739 37.90 7.09 41.51
CA GLY A 739 37.41 6.94 42.88
C GLY A 739 37.18 5.47 43.28
N THR A 740 36.83 5.27 44.54
CA THR A 740 36.54 3.90 45.09
C THR A 740 35.27 3.25 44.49
N THR A 741 34.43 4.02 43.83
CA THR A 741 33.20 3.53 43.16
C THR A 741 33.35 3.41 41.63
N PHE A 742 34.52 3.84 41.12
CA PHE A 742 34.80 3.76 39.68
C PHE A 742 35.40 2.40 39.31
N LYS A 743 34.71 1.64 38.51
CA LYS A 743 35.12 0.36 37.97
C LYS A 743 35.26 0.46 36.44
N PHE A 744 36.44 0.16 35.93
CA PHE A 744 36.62 -0.03 34.49
C PHE A 744 35.86 -1.28 34.00
N VAL A 745 35.15 -1.16 32.89
CA VAL A 745 34.35 -2.26 32.33
C VAL A 745 34.96 -2.71 31.00
N GLY A 746 35.36 -3.99 30.97
CA GLY A 746 36.07 -4.56 29.82
C GLY A 746 37.48 -3.98 29.63
N THR A 747 38.06 -4.20 28.47
CA THR A 747 39.42 -3.71 28.11
C THR A 747 39.43 -2.69 26.98
N GLY A 748 38.28 -2.46 26.35
CA GLY A 748 38.12 -1.64 25.15
C GLY A 748 37.86 -0.15 25.38
N TYR A 749 38.11 0.39 26.57
CA TYR A 749 37.88 1.82 26.89
C TYR A 749 38.92 2.78 26.29
N TYR A 750 40.04 2.29 25.75
CA TYR A 750 41.01 2.99 24.89
C TYR A 750 41.70 4.23 25.50
N LEU A 751 42.35 4.08 26.68
CA LEU A 751 43.30 5.07 27.17
C LEU A 751 44.66 4.91 26.47
N SER A 752 45.02 5.85 25.61
CA SER A 752 46.24 5.76 24.81
C SER A 752 47.51 6.05 25.62
N GLY A 753 48.57 5.28 25.37
CA GLY A 753 49.88 5.44 26.02
C GLY A 753 50.02 4.68 27.33
N THR A 754 51.15 4.94 28.05
CA THR A 754 51.46 4.39 29.36
C THR A 754 51.12 5.42 30.42
N TRP A 755 50.55 4.99 31.52
CA TRP A 755 50.09 5.83 32.61
C TRP A 755 50.75 5.35 33.91
N GLN A 756 51.08 6.28 34.79
CA GLN A 756 51.67 5.99 36.07
C GLN A 756 50.80 6.52 37.21
N ASN A 757 50.57 5.70 38.24
CA ASN A 757 49.83 6.12 39.43
C ASN A 757 50.76 6.88 40.44
N THR A 758 50.16 7.33 41.55
CA THR A 758 50.91 8.04 42.61
C THR A 758 52.00 7.17 43.31
N ALA A 759 51.86 5.85 43.26
CA ALA A 759 52.86 4.89 43.76
C ALA A 759 53.99 4.58 42.78
N GLY A 760 53.93 5.09 41.53
CA GLY A 760 54.94 4.81 40.51
C GLY A 760 54.66 3.56 39.65
N GLU A 761 53.50 2.89 39.84
CA GLU A 761 53.11 1.74 39.06
C GLU A 761 52.56 2.16 37.68
N THR A 762 52.87 1.39 36.66
CA THR A 762 52.50 1.72 35.29
C THR A 762 51.36 0.85 34.73
N PHE A 763 50.47 1.49 33.95
CA PHE A 763 49.27 0.89 33.38
C PHE A 763 49.12 1.27 31.91
N THR A 764 48.47 0.40 31.17
CA THR A 764 47.99 0.65 29.79
C THR A 764 46.52 0.38 29.70
N SER A 765 45.89 0.74 28.59
CA SER A 765 44.46 0.43 28.38
C SER A 765 44.16 -1.04 28.63
N GLY A 766 43.14 -1.30 29.45
CA GLY A 766 42.75 -2.67 29.87
C GLY A 766 43.45 -3.17 31.16
N THR A 767 44.42 -2.48 31.73
CA THR A 767 45.15 -2.92 32.92
C THR A 767 44.92 -2.08 34.20
N PHE A 768 44.16 -0.99 34.07
CA PHE A 768 43.86 -0.10 35.20
C PHE A 768 43.07 -0.82 36.30
N PRO A 769 43.41 -0.63 37.57
CA PRO A 769 42.69 -1.21 38.68
C PRO A 769 41.29 -0.59 38.80
N SER A 770 40.34 -1.40 39.23
CA SER A 770 38.97 -0.93 39.47
C SER A 770 38.74 -0.66 40.95
N ASN A 771 37.88 0.31 41.26
CA ASN A 771 37.50 0.68 42.63
C ASN A 771 38.71 1.14 43.49
N VAL A 772 39.68 1.76 42.86
CA VAL A 772 40.89 2.35 43.52
C VAL A 772 40.83 3.86 43.32
N ALA A 773 40.94 4.58 44.43
CA ALA A 773 41.06 6.04 44.39
C ALA A 773 42.54 6.39 44.16
N ASP A 774 42.84 6.86 42.97
CA ASP A 774 44.22 7.27 42.59
C ASP A 774 44.20 8.29 41.45
N THR A 775 45.33 8.94 41.24
CA THR A 775 45.55 9.83 40.10
C THR A 775 46.62 9.22 39.20
N TYR A 776 46.31 9.06 37.95
CA TYR A 776 47.18 8.52 36.92
C TYR A 776 47.66 9.66 36.02
N THR A 777 48.97 9.73 35.81
CA THR A 777 49.60 10.72 34.89
C THR A 777 50.16 9.96 33.70
N LYS A 778 49.95 10.48 32.49
CA LYS A 778 50.50 9.90 31.27
C LYS A 778 51.99 10.04 31.25
N VAL A 779 52.71 8.94 31.11
CA VAL A 779 54.18 8.95 31.00
C VAL A 779 54.54 9.42 29.59
N SER A 780 55.43 10.44 29.52
CA SER A 780 55.99 10.89 28.25
C SER A 780 56.74 9.73 27.59
N SER A 781 56.40 9.39 26.36
CA SER A 781 57.10 8.38 25.57
C SER A 781 58.48 8.86 25.18
#